data_6708b25cd5a74f71ff0d6d6f7e90f9d6
#
_entry.id   6708b25cd5a74f71ff0d6d6f7e90f9d6
#
_cell.length_a   1.000
_cell.length_b   1.000
_cell.length_c   1.000
_cell.angle_alpha   90.00
_cell.angle_beta   90.00
_cell.angle_gamma   90.00
#
_symmetry.space_group_name_H-M   'P 1'
#
loop_
_entity.id
_entity.type
_entity.pdbx_description
1 polymer ?
#
loop_
_entity_poly.entity_id
_entity_poly.type
_entity_poly.pdbx_seq_one_letter_code
_entity_poly.pdbx_strand_id
1 'polypeptide(L)'
;MSPRLSALAASASGLALLIAAPAMAQTAAPAEQAVAIDEIVVTAQRRSENIREVPFAVTAMNTEALNTLSSGGGDILQLSGRVPSLQVESSNGRYAPRFYIRGLGNVDFDFNASQPVSVVLDDVVLENVYLKGFPLFDVKQVEVLRGPQGTLFGRNTPAGVVKIDTVKPGDDFTGFGSLAYGNYGSTRAEVGVTLPASDTLSVRVAGLWNHRDDWVNNAYDAPFAKKDGKDLGNFDDFAGRVHVAWTPTDRLSTLLTLQARDYEGTGTMNRANVLSKGSNELNDRFDRDTVYYDGGRNNYQKQQTTSQSLQVAYDFGPATLTGVVGSYQGSSAGNGDIDGGVLGDPVNSGTIPFPSETGTLSSDLIQNTYELRLSSNGDGPFGWQVGAFYWNERFNLVSANFNGTGGIMPTIITDVVQKSDSWSVFGQGRYQVTEALKLTAGVRYTDDSRDFHGQRTKSPASLLDVTKSVGDEQVSWDVSALYEVNDSFNLFARVADGYRGPSIQGRIAMSDVVTTADSETVMSYETGFKARLWNGRARLNATAYFYEVSDLQLTAIGGAGNFNQLINADKGEGYGVELDGDVYLGAGFSLAGGFAWNHTEIKDADLFVGTCGAPCTITDPTVTVGTPSKVLANINGNPFPQAPEYTANLTLNYVRPIGDDQELFASTDWVLRQDFNLFLYEAVEFRQDTQFEGGLRAGWRDLGRGLEAAAYVRNITDEANILGAIDFNNLTAFVNEPRMYGVELTRRF
;
A
#
# COMPACT_ATOMS: atom_id res chain seq x y z
N MET A 1 18.23 -27.12 0.26
CA MET A 1 17.47 -27.09 1.53
C MET A 1 18.35 -26.37 2.54
N SER A 2 18.10 -25.10 2.76
CA SER A 2 18.91 -24.24 3.62
C SER A 2 18.70 -24.59 5.12
N PRO A 3 19.66 -24.31 6.00
CA PRO A 3 19.53 -24.57 7.45
C PRO A 3 18.33 -23.86 8.12
N ARG A 4 17.70 -22.88 7.47
CA ARG A 4 16.56 -22.12 7.99
C ARG A 4 15.24 -22.91 8.02
N LEU A 5 15.05 -23.90 7.14
CA LEU A 5 13.88 -24.80 7.21
C LEU A 5 13.93 -25.74 8.42
N SER A 6 15.14 -26.06 8.92
CA SER A 6 15.30 -26.88 10.12
C SER A 6 14.94 -26.13 11.41
N ALA A 7 15.07 -24.80 11.45
CA ALA A 7 14.67 -23.96 12.59
C ALA A 7 13.15 -23.79 12.72
N LEU A 8 12.45 -23.74 11.56
CA LEU A 8 10.98 -23.71 11.54
C LEU A 8 10.35 -25.02 12.02
N ALA A 9 10.97 -26.16 11.70
CA ALA A 9 10.51 -27.45 12.18
C ALA A 9 10.73 -27.65 13.70
N ALA A 10 11.79 -27.03 14.27
CA ALA A 10 12.06 -27.07 15.70
C ALA A 10 11.12 -26.16 16.51
N SER A 11 10.69 -25.01 15.96
CA SER A 11 9.74 -24.10 16.61
C SER A 11 8.29 -24.63 16.55
N ALA A 12 7.92 -25.36 15.51
CA ALA A 12 6.61 -26.02 15.42
C ALA A 12 6.49 -27.18 16.42
N SER A 13 7.59 -27.89 16.73
CA SER A 13 7.61 -28.95 17.73
C SER A 13 7.53 -28.43 19.16
N GLY A 14 7.98 -27.21 19.43
CA GLY A 14 7.85 -26.54 20.73
C GLY A 14 6.43 -26.14 21.08
N LEU A 15 5.61 -25.80 20.08
CA LEU A 15 4.20 -25.42 20.27
C LEU A 15 3.30 -26.64 20.54
N ALA A 16 3.66 -27.81 20.03
CA ALA A 16 2.91 -29.05 20.25
C ALA A 16 3.07 -29.64 21.67
N LEU A 17 4.12 -29.29 22.40
CA LEU A 17 4.39 -29.78 23.75
C LEU A 17 3.64 -29.02 24.87
N LEU A 18 3.03 -27.89 24.56
CA LEU A 18 2.21 -27.10 25.51
C LEU A 18 0.74 -27.56 25.60
N ILE A 19 0.30 -28.53 24.79
CA ILE A 19 -1.09 -29.00 24.75
C ILE A 19 -1.35 -30.24 25.63
N ALA A 20 -0.30 -30.88 26.18
CA ALA A 20 -0.44 -32.04 27.05
C ALA A 20 -0.32 -31.68 28.56
N ALA A 21 -1.28 -30.94 29.09
CA ALA A 21 -1.47 -30.80 30.53
C ALA A 21 -2.46 -31.88 31.05
N PRO A 22 -2.19 -32.51 32.22
CA PRO A 22 -3.07 -33.58 32.72
C PRO A 22 -4.41 -33.02 33.17
N ALA A 23 -5.49 -33.73 32.82
CA ALA A 23 -6.84 -33.42 33.27
C ALA A 23 -6.93 -33.53 34.79
N MET A 24 -6.91 -32.41 35.50
CA MET A 24 -7.35 -32.30 36.88
C MET A 24 -8.86 -32.04 36.90
N ALA A 25 -9.59 -32.79 37.70
CA ALA A 25 -11.03 -32.67 37.86
C ALA A 25 -11.42 -31.24 38.29
N GLN A 26 -12.11 -30.53 37.43
CA GLN A 26 -12.63 -29.19 37.69
C GLN A 26 -13.95 -29.26 38.44
N THR A 27 -14.01 -28.65 39.60
CA THR A 27 -15.23 -28.12 40.20
C THR A 27 -15.79 -27.04 39.22
N ALA A 28 -17.07 -27.16 38.86
CA ALA A 28 -17.73 -26.24 37.94
C ALA A 28 -17.54 -24.77 38.38
N ALA A 29 -16.71 -24.04 37.63
CA ALA A 29 -16.63 -22.59 37.70
C ALA A 29 -17.93 -21.99 37.11
N PRO A 30 -18.34 -20.77 37.55
CA PRO A 30 -19.47 -20.07 36.92
C PRO A 30 -19.25 -20.00 35.41
N ALA A 31 -20.29 -20.20 34.63
CA ALA A 31 -20.23 -20.15 33.17
C ALA A 31 -19.62 -18.79 32.77
N GLU A 32 -18.40 -18.81 32.26
CA GLU A 32 -17.74 -17.68 31.64
C GLU A 32 -18.67 -17.21 30.51
N GLN A 33 -19.21 -16.01 30.63
CA GLN A 33 -20.02 -15.44 29.55
C GLN A 33 -19.18 -15.53 28.29
N ALA A 34 -19.70 -16.19 27.28
CA ALA A 34 -19.00 -16.38 26.02
C ALA A 34 -18.68 -14.98 25.43
N VAL A 35 -17.43 -14.58 25.50
CA VAL A 35 -16.95 -13.36 24.86
C VAL A 35 -17.07 -13.63 23.36
N ALA A 36 -18.10 -13.06 22.72
CA ALA A 36 -18.26 -13.07 21.29
C ALA A 36 -17.29 -12.06 20.67
N ILE A 37 -16.73 -12.40 19.52
CA ILE A 37 -15.97 -11.46 18.71
C ILE A 37 -16.94 -10.42 18.15
N ASP A 38 -16.57 -9.15 18.21
CA ASP A 38 -17.39 -8.05 17.70
C ASP A 38 -17.68 -8.20 16.20
N GLU A 39 -18.87 -7.82 15.81
CA GLU A 39 -19.23 -7.77 14.39
C GLU A 39 -18.47 -6.64 13.70
N ILE A 40 -17.84 -6.98 12.57
CA ILE A 40 -17.14 -5.99 11.76
C ILE A 40 -18.13 -5.39 10.77
N VAL A 41 -18.29 -4.08 10.86
CA VAL A 41 -19.04 -3.27 9.91
C VAL A 41 -18.07 -2.65 8.92
N VAL A 42 -18.36 -2.80 7.64
CA VAL A 42 -17.57 -2.24 6.53
C VAL A 42 -18.41 -1.33 5.66
N THR A 43 -17.75 -0.52 4.86
CA THR A 43 -18.40 0.37 3.90
C THR A 43 -17.97 0.07 2.46
N ALA A 44 -17.60 -1.19 2.23
CA ALA A 44 -17.08 -1.73 0.98
C ALA A 44 -18.00 -1.53 -0.24
N GLN A 45 -19.32 -1.43 -0.02
CA GLN A 45 -20.31 -1.16 -1.09
C GLN A 45 -20.91 0.25 -1.02
N ARG A 46 -20.14 1.23 -0.50
CA ARG A 46 -20.61 2.62 -0.31
C ARG A 46 -21.79 2.74 0.64
N ARG A 47 -21.99 1.77 1.52
CA ARG A 47 -22.99 1.72 2.58
C ARG A 47 -22.43 0.92 3.75
N SER A 48 -22.93 1.21 4.95
CA SER A 48 -22.58 0.46 6.15
C SER A 48 -23.29 -0.90 6.15
N GLU A 49 -22.53 -1.98 6.20
CA GLU A 49 -23.04 -3.34 6.21
C GLU A 49 -22.12 -4.30 6.97
N ASN A 50 -22.65 -5.41 7.45
CA ASN A 50 -21.83 -6.43 8.09
C ASN A 50 -20.90 -7.07 7.07
N ILE A 51 -19.62 -7.26 7.42
CA ILE A 51 -18.62 -7.89 6.54
C ILE A 51 -19.06 -9.24 5.98
N ARG A 52 -19.90 -9.99 6.70
CA ARG A 52 -20.44 -11.28 6.26
C ARG A 52 -21.46 -11.16 5.12
N GLU A 53 -22.07 -10.00 4.96
CA GLU A 53 -23.06 -9.72 3.91
C GLU A 53 -22.44 -9.22 2.61
N VAL A 54 -21.14 -8.93 2.62
CA VAL A 54 -20.39 -8.51 1.42
C VAL A 54 -20.06 -9.74 0.57
N PRO A 55 -20.49 -9.83 -0.69
CA PRO A 55 -20.32 -11.01 -1.52
C PRO A 55 -18.98 -11.08 -2.28
N PHE A 56 -17.89 -10.67 -1.62
CA PHE A 56 -16.52 -10.75 -2.15
C PHE A 56 -15.49 -10.68 -1.01
N ALA A 57 -14.20 -10.88 -1.36
CA ALA A 57 -13.10 -10.84 -0.40
C ALA A 57 -12.87 -9.42 0.11
N VAL A 58 -13.03 -9.20 1.41
CA VAL A 58 -12.72 -7.95 2.10
C VAL A 58 -12.13 -8.25 3.47
N THR A 59 -11.08 -7.52 3.83
CA THR A 59 -10.46 -7.57 5.16
C THR A 59 -10.48 -6.16 5.75
N ALA A 60 -10.83 -6.04 7.02
CA ALA A 60 -10.86 -4.77 7.73
C ALA A 60 -9.91 -4.80 8.93
N MET A 61 -9.09 -3.77 9.05
CA MET A 61 -8.17 -3.54 10.17
C MET A 61 -8.69 -2.35 10.99
N ASN A 62 -8.93 -2.59 12.27
CA ASN A 62 -9.43 -1.57 13.19
C ASN A 62 -8.29 -0.69 13.74
N THR A 63 -8.66 0.35 14.49
CA THR A 63 -7.74 1.31 15.12
C THR A 63 -6.67 0.62 16.00
N GLU A 64 -7.01 -0.44 16.75
CA GLU A 64 -6.04 -1.11 17.66
C GLU A 64 -4.95 -1.84 16.85
N ALA A 65 -5.34 -2.56 15.79
CA ALA A 65 -4.39 -3.22 14.89
C ALA A 65 -3.48 -2.18 14.19
N LEU A 66 -4.05 -1.06 13.73
CA LEU A 66 -3.30 0.02 13.09
C LEU A 66 -2.33 0.70 14.04
N ASN A 67 -2.71 0.96 15.29
CA ASN A 67 -1.84 1.54 16.32
C ASN A 67 -0.66 0.61 16.65
N THR A 68 -0.89 -0.70 16.68
CA THR A 68 0.18 -1.68 16.87
C THR A 68 1.18 -1.63 15.71
N LEU A 69 0.71 -1.57 14.47
CA LEU A 69 1.57 -1.48 13.29
C LEU A 69 2.34 -0.16 13.20
N SER A 70 1.71 0.97 13.53
CA SER A 70 2.33 2.30 13.46
C SER A 70 3.27 2.62 14.61
N SER A 71 3.35 1.76 15.64
CA SER A 71 4.33 1.91 16.72
C SER A 71 5.76 1.91 16.15
N GLY A 72 6.62 2.79 16.65
CA GLY A 72 7.97 2.98 16.10
C GLY A 72 8.05 3.87 14.86
N GLY A 73 6.99 4.62 14.53
CA GLY A 73 6.99 5.58 13.43
C GLY A 73 6.66 4.97 12.06
N GLY A 74 5.99 3.83 12.04
CA GLY A 74 5.54 3.18 10.81
C GLY A 74 4.60 4.04 9.96
N ASP A 75 4.61 3.80 8.66
CA ASP A 75 3.75 4.45 7.66
C ASP A 75 2.86 3.41 6.93
N ILE A 76 2.23 3.84 5.84
CA ILE A 76 1.33 3.00 5.05
C ILE A 76 2.02 1.75 4.44
N LEU A 77 3.35 1.77 4.25
CA LEU A 77 4.12 0.61 3.74
C LEU A 77 4.03 -0.60 4.68
N GLN A 78 3.76 -0.36 5.96
CA GLN A 78 3.60 -1.45 6.95
C GLN A 78 2.34 -2.29 6.75
N LEU A 79 1.41 -1.89 5.90
CA LEU A 79 0.29 -2.74 5.50
C LEU A 79 0.73 -3.94 4.64
N SER A 80 1.96 -3.91 4.09
CA SER A 80 2.50 -4.96 3.24
C SER A 80 2.50 -6.33 3.94
N GLY A 81 1.81 -7.31 3.35
CA GLY A 81 1.67 -8.66 3.89
C GLY A 81 0.78 -8.79 5.14
N ARG A 82 0.22 -7.69 5.67
CA ARG A 82 -0.69 -7.71 6.85
C ARG A 82 -2.14 -8.05 6.49
N VAL A 83 -2.45 -8.01 5.21
CA VAL A 83 -3.70 -8.51 4.65
C VAL A 83 -3.34 -9.54 3.58
N PRO A 84 -4.06 -10.67 3.48
CA PRO A 84 -3.81 -11.66 2.44
C PRO A 84 -3.74 -11.04 1.05
N SER A 85 -2.76 -11.42 0.26
CA SER A 85 -2.51 -10.95 -1.12
C SER A 85 -2.24 -9.45 -1.28
N LEU A 86 -2.10 -8.67 -0.20
CA LEU A 86 -1.72 -7.26 -0.27
C LEU A 86 -0.21 -7.10 -0.13
N GLN A 87 0.42 -6.47 -1.13
CA GLN A 87 1.80 -6.04 -1.10
C GLN A 87 1.85 -4.53 -1.24
N VAL A 88 2.72 -3.86 -0.48
CA VAL A 88 2.97 -2.42 -0.58
C VAL A 88 4.46 -2.19 -0.56
N GLU A 89 4.98 -1.47 -1.54
CA GLU A 89 6.40 -1.16 -1.62
C GLU A 89 6.62 0.27 -2.13
N SER A 90 7.82 0.77 -2.03
CA SER A 90 8.22 2.04 -2.61
C SER A 90 9.71 2.07 -2.88
N SER A 91 10.09 2.38 -4.11
CA SER A 91 11.48 2.72 -4.48
C SER A 91 11.80 4.20 -4.24
N ASN A 92 10.79 5.00 -3.84
CA ASN A 92 10.90 6.43 -3.59
C ASN A 92 10.76 6.78 -2.10
N GLY A 93 11.08 5.85 -1.18
CA GLY A 93 10.95 6.07 0.26
C GLY A 93 9.51 6.17 0.73
N ARG A 94 9.23 7.03 1.70
CA ARG A 94 7.97 7.05 2.45
C ARG A 94 6.79 7.78 1.78
N TYR A 95 6.95 8.38 0.60
CA TYR A 95 5.93 9.28 0.07
C TYR A 95 5.29 8.85 -1.26
N ALA A 96 5.72 7.76 -1.88
CA ALA A 96 5.15 7.30 -3.15
C ALA A 96 4.96 5.77 -3.14
N PRO A 97 4.03 5.25 -2.32
CA PRO A 97 3.78 3.82 -2.23
C PRO A 97 3.06 3.28 -3.47
N ARG A 98 3.41 2.06 -3.86
CA ARG A 98 2.72 1.27 -4.87
C ARG A 98 2.07 0.06 -4.22
N PHE A 99 0.84 -0.23 -4.63
CA PHE A 99 0.03 -1.28 -4.06
C PHE A 99 -0.17 -2.39 -5.08
N TYR A 100 -0.10 -3.61 -4.59
CA TYR A 100 -0.33 -4.83 -5.38
C TYR A 100 -1.34 -5.69 -4.63
N ILE A 101 -2.35 -6.17 -5.33
CA ILE A 101 -3.35 -7.11 -4.80
C ILE A 101 -3.41 -8.30 -5.73
N ARG A 102 -3.25 -9.52 -5.19
CA ARG A 102 -3.21 -10.78 -5.96
C ARG A 102 -2.15 -10.76 -7.09
N GLY A 103 -1.04 -10.07 -6.87
CA GLY A 103 0.04 -9.88 -7.85
C GLY A 103 -0.18 -8.77 -8.86
N LEU A 104 -1.41 -8.26 -9.04
CA LEU A 104 -1.68 -7.13 -9.91
C LEU A 104 -1.20 -5.83 -9.27
N GLY A 105 -0.25 -5.17 -9.92
CA GLY A 105 0.38 -3.93 -9.48
C GLY A 105 1.12 -3.25 -10.62
N ASN A 106 1.97 -2.29 -10.31
CA ASN A 106 2.83 -1.64 -11.29
C ASN A 106 4.19 -1.29 -10.69
N VAL A 107 5.25 -1.87 -11.22
CA VAL A 107 6.65 -1.64 -10.78
C VAL A 107 7.22 -0.30 -11.26
N ASP A 108 6.49 0.44 -12.11
CA ASP A 108 6.94 1.73 -12.59
C ASP A 108 7.11 2.72 -11.44
N PHE A 109 8.32 3.21 -11.28
CA PHE A 109 8.66 4.18 -10.25
C PHE A 109 8.38 5.63 -10.67
N ASP A 110 7.96 5.86 -11.93
CA ASP A 110 7.60 7.19 -12.40
C ASP A 110 6.27 7.65 -11.76
N PHE A 111 6.23 8.89 -11.34
CA PHE A 111 5.13 9.42 -10.56
C PHE A 111 3.84 9.65 -11.35
N ASN A 112 3.90 9.62 -12.68
CA ASN A 112 2.75 9.69 -13.56
C ASN A 112 2.21 8.31 -13.97
N ALA A 113 2.84 7.23 -13.49
CA ALA A 113 2.44 5.88 -13.82
C ALA A 113 1.08 5.49 -13.23
N SER A 114 0.23 4.87 -14.03
CA SER A 114 -1.08 4.35 -13.60
C SER A 114 -0.93 3.12 -12.71
N GLN A 115 -1.75 3.01 -11.69
CA GLN A 115 -1.74 1.89 -10.73
C GLN A 115 -3.07 1.13 -10.81
N PRO A 116 -3.09 -0.23 -10.75
CA PRO A 116 -4.32 -1.02 -10.79
C PRO A 116 -5.03 -1.14 -9.43
N VAL A 117 -4.47 -0.53 -8.38
CA VAL A 117 -5.07 -0.43 -7.04
C VAL A 117 -5.29 1.03 -6.69
N SER A 118 -6.54 1.40 -6.45
CA SER A 118 -6.87 2.74 -5.96
C SER A 118 -6.85 2.80 -4.43
N VAL A 119 -6.47 3.96 -3.89
CA VAL A 119 -6.63 4.30 -2.48
C VAL A 119 -7.81 5.25 -2.34
N VAL A 120 -8.69 4.99 -1.40
CA VAL A 120 -9.86 5.84 -1.12
C VAL A 120 -9.76 6.34 0.31
N LEU A 121 -9.66 7.65 0.47
CA LEU A 121 -9.62 8.31 1.78
C LEU A 121 -10.94 9.07 2.01
N ASP A 122 -11.73 8.64 2.99
CA ASP A 122 -13.00 9.31 3.34
C ASP A 122 -13.90 9.56 2.11
N ASP A 123 -14.11 8.51 1.31
CA ASP A 123 -14.88 8.52 0.06
C ASP A 123 -14.23 9.25 -1.14
N VAL A 124 -13.08 9.87 -0.99
CA VAL A 124 -12.34 10.49 -2.10
C VAL A 124 -11.29 9.53 -2.66
N VAL A 125 -11.34 9.27 -3.97
CA VAL A 125 -10.38 8.42 -4.68
C VAL A 125 -9.07 9.18 -4.88
N LEU A 126 -7.93 8.56 -4.54
CA LEU A 126 -6.58 9.06 -4.73
C LEU A 126 -5.89 8.24 -5.82
N GLU A 127 -5.59 8.86 -6.95
CA GLU A 127 -4.99 8.17 -8.10
C GLU A 127 -3.47 8.30 -8.13
N ASN A 128 -2.94 9.49 -7.96
CA ASN A 128 -1.51 9.74 -8.03
C ASN A 128 -0.78 9.11 -6.83
N VAL A 129 0.35 8.46 -7.10
CA VAL A 129 1.15 7.79 -6.07
C VAL A 129 1.61 8.73 -4.96
N TYR A 130 1.87 10.00 -5.25
CA TYR A 130 2.18 10.99 -4.23
C TYR A 130 1.06 11.21 -3.22
N LEU A 131 -0.18 11.17 -3.67
CA LEU A 131 -1.34 11.38 -2.80
C LEU A 131 -1.64 10.13 -1.94
N LYS A 132 -1.18 8.95 -2.36
CA LYS A 132 -1.36 7.69 -1.62
C LYS A 132 -0.42 7.54 -0.41
N GLY A 133 0.66 8.29 -0.36
CA GLY A 133 1.72 8.19 0.67
C GLY A 133 1.47 9.04 1.90
N PHE A 134 0.25 9.16 2.42
CA PHE A 134 -0.01 9.92 3.64
C PHE A 134 0.16 9.06 4.92
N PRO A 135 0.47 9.67 6.08
CA PRO A 135 0.60 8.95 7.32
C PRO A 135 -0.76 8.48 7.86
N LEU A 136 -0.77 7.27 8.44
CA LEU A 136 -1.97 6.74 9.11
C LEU A 136 -2.04 7.33 10.53
N PHE A 137 -2.91 8.32 10.73
CA PHE A 137 -3.19 8.91 12.04
C PHE A 137 -4.69 9.19 12.18
N ASP A 138 -5.19 9.01 13.38
CA ASP A 138 -6.60 9.17 13.71
C ASP A 138 -7.52 8.42 12.72
N VAL A 139 -7.12 7.17 12.43
CA VAL A 139 -7.81 6.27 11.50
C VAL A 139 -8.75 5.35 12.28
N LYS A 140 -10.00 5.28 11.83
CA LYS A 140 -11.01 4.37 12.38
C LYS A 140 -10.79 2.94 11.86
N GLN A 141 -10.56 2.82 10.55
CA GLN A 141 -10.52 1.53 9.88
C GLN A 141 -9.81 1.64 8.54
N VAL A 142 -9.08 0.58 8.17
CA VAL A 142 -8.61 0.33 6.81
C VAL A 142 -9.30 -0.91 6.28
N GLU A 143 -9.96 -0.79 5.12
CA GLU A 143 -10.61 -1.89 4.42
C GLU A 143 -9.83 -2.20 3.14
N VAL A 144 -9.50 -3.46 2.90
CA VAL A 144 -8.88 -3.91 1.65
C VAL A 144 -9.87 -4.78 0.89
N LEU A 145 -10.36 -4.24 -0.22
CA LEU A 145 -11.30 -4.87 -1.13
C LEU A 145 -10.49 -5.52 -2.25
N ARG A 146 -10.54 -6.84 -2.34
CA ARG A 146 -9.74 -7.60 -3.31
C ARG A 146 -10.56 -7.99 -4.54
N GLY A 147 -9.90 -8.07 -5.69
CA GLY A 147 -10.54 -8.27 -6.99
C GLY A 147 -11.20 -7.01 -7.56
N PRO A 148 -11.71 -7.06 -8.80
CA PRO A 148 -12.19 -5.87 -9.50
C PRO A 148 -13.30 -5.12 -8.77
N GLN A 149 -13.15 -3.80 -8.66
CA GLN A 149 -14.10 -2.89 -7.99
C GLN A 149 -14.60 -1.80 -8.96
N GLY A 150 -14.55 -2.06 -10.27
CA GLY A 150 -14.84 -1.09 -11.32
C GLY A 150 -16.22 -0.44 -11.21
N THR A 151 -17.26 -1.17 -10.83
CA THR A 151 -18.63 -0.67 -10.76
C THR A 151 -18.79 0.52 -9.81
N LEU A 152 -18.33 0.40 -8.56
CA LEU A 152 -18.56 1.44 -7.53
C LEU A 152 -17.39 2.39 -7.34
N PHE A 153 -16.16 1.96 -7.61
CA PHE A 153 -14.96 2.77 -7.40
C PHE A 153 -14.34 3.26 -8.72
N GLY A 154 -14.73 2.67 -9.84
CA GLY A 154 -14.40 3.13 -11.18
C GLY A 154 -13.06 2.64 -11.69
N ARG A 155 -12.43 3.48 -12.49
CA ARG A 155 -11.16 3.18 -13.18
C ARG A 155 -10.05 2.83 -12.21
N ASN A 156 -9.03 2.15 -12.70
CA ASN A 156 -7.81 1.84 -11.96
C ASN A 156 -8.04 1.02 -10.67
N THR A 157 -9.11 0.21 -10.69
CA THR A 157 -9.45 -0.70 -9.60
C THR A 157 -9.61 -2.17 -10.03
N PRO A 158 -8.92 -2.64 -11.09
CA PRO A 158 -9.06 -4.03 -11.52
C PRO A 158 -8.44 -5.02 -10.52
N ALA A 159 -7.44 -4.60 -9.74
CA ALA A 159 -6.85 -5.42 -8.68
C ALA A 159 -7.61 -5.30 -7.36
N GLY A 160 -8.13 -4.11 -7.05
CA GLY A 160 -8.85 -3.84 -5.82
C GLY A 160 -8.74 -2.41 -5.32
N VAL A 161 -9.16 -2.20 -4.07
CA VAL A 161 -9.17 -0.89 -3.41
C VAL A 161 -8.65 -1.02 -1.97
N VAL A 162 -7.82 -0.07 -1.56
CA VAL A 162 -7.47 0.18 -0.15
C VAL A 162 -8.26 1.39 0.33
N LYS A 163 -9.30 1.14 1.14
CA LYS A 163 -10.17 2.18 1.67
C LYS A 163 -9.77 2.54 3.10
N ILE A 164 -9.63 3.83 3.39
CA ILE A 164 -9.20 4.34 4.68
C ILE A 164 -10.26 5.31 5.19
N ASP A 165 -10.86 4.94 6.31
CA ASP A 165 -11.84 5.77 7.00
C ASP A 165 -11.22 6.37 8.25
N THR A 166 -11.21 7.69 8.33
CA THR A 166 -10.75 8.43 9.51
C THR A 166 -11.84 8.52 10.56
N VAL A 167 -11.46 8.84 11.81
CA VAL A 167 -12.44 9.05 12.88
C VAL A 167 -13.22 10.32 12.61
N LYS A 168 -14.55 10.21 12.55
CA LYS A 168 -15.47 11.36 12.35
C LYS A 168 -15.88 11.95 13.70
N PRO A 169 -16.23 13.26 13.74
CA PRO A 169 -16.76 13.88 14.96
C PRO A 169 -18.10 13.23 15.35
N GLY A 170 -18.25 12.91 16.62
CA GLY A 170 -19.49 12.46 17.25
C GLY A 170 -20.12 13.55 18.12
N ASP A 171 -21.15 13.18 18.88
CA ASP A 171 -21.92 14.10 19.70
C ASP A 171 -21.33 14.30 21.11
N ASP A 172 -20.34 13.47 21.48
CA ASP A 172 -19.69 13.51 22.78
C ASP A 172 -18.30 14.17 22.69
N PHE A 173 -17.90 14.85 23.78
CA PHE A 173 -16.52 15.30 23.95
C PHE A 173 -15.63 14.11 24.22
N THR A 174 -14.81 13.74 23.25
CA THR A 174 -13.90 12.60 23.31
C THR A 174 -12.56 12.96 22.71
N GLY A 175 -11.51 12.28 23.12
CA GLY A 175 -10.23 12.51 22.53
C GLY A 175 -9.14 11.57 23.03
N PHE A 176 -7.97 11.73 22.44
CA PHE A 176 -6.76 11.08 22.88
C PHE A 176 -5.54 11.94 22.60
N GLY A 177 -4.49 11.69 23.36
CA GLY A 177 -3.14 12.15 23.08
C GLY A 177 -2.16 11.01 23.33
N SER A 178 -1.25 10.78 22.41
CA SER A 178 -0.21 9.74 22.47
C SER A 178 1.16 10.36 22.25
N LEU A 179 2.16 9.90 22.99
CA LEU A 179 3.57 10.26 22.82
C LEU A 179 4.41 9.00 22.91
N ALA A 180 5.18 8.70 21.88
CA ALA A 180 6.15 7.61 21.84
C ALA A 180 7.56 8.17 21.66
N TYR A 181 8.55 7.49 22.27
CA TYR A 181 9.97 7.76 22.13
C TYR A 181 10.76 6.46 22.01
N GLY A 182 11.71 6.43 21.08
CA GLY A 182 12.45 5.20 20.79
C GLY A 182 13.90 5.43 20.36
N ASN A 183 14.54 4.36 19.90
CA ASN A 183 15.89 4.42 19.35
C ASN A 183 15.96 5.35 18.13
N TYR A 184 17.16 5.78 17.76
CA TYR A 184 17.43 6.78 16.73
C TYR A 184 16.71 8.13 16.96
N GLY A 185 16.49 8.52 18.23
CA GLY A 185 15.74 9.73 18.59
C GLY A 185 14.29 9.74 18.07
N SER A 186 13.76 8.57 17.66
CA SER A 186 12.42 8.51 17.08
C SER A 186 11.37 8.99 18.08
N THR A 187 10.55 9.93 17.63
CA THR A 187 9.47 10.53 18.42
C THR A 187 8.20 10.55 17.59
N ARG A 188 7.08 10.05 18.17
CA ARG A 188 5.76 10.16 17.56
C ARG A 188 4.80 10.79 18.56
N ALA A 189 4.23 11.92 18.21
CA ALA A 189 3.15 12.56 18.96
C ALA A 189 1.90 12.59 18.11
N GLU A 190 0.77 12.13 18.66
CA GLU A 190 -0.51 12.09 17.97
C GLU A 190 -1.61 12.58 18.89
N VAL A 191 -2.54 13.36 18.35
CA VAL A 191 -3.69 13.89 19.10
C VAL A 191 -4.94 13.83 18.21
N GLY A 192 -6.07 13.49 18.82
CA GLY A 192 -7.38 13.59 18.20
C GLY A 192 -8.42 14.04 19.24
N VAL A 193 -9.18 15.11 18.95
CA VAL A 193 -10.17 15.66 19.88
C VAL A 193 -11.45 15.98 19.14
N THR A 194 -12.57 15.46 19.62
CA THR A 194 -13.93 15.81 19.19
C THR A 194 -14.52 16.85 20.12
N LEU A 195 -15.01 17.94 19.54
CA LEU A 195 -15.62 19.07 20.21
C LEU A 195 -17.06 19.21 19.71
N PRO A 196 -18.08 18.74 20.45
CA PRO A 196 -19.47 19.03 20.13
C PRO A 196 -19.75 20.52 20.42
N ALA A 197 -19.94 21.30 19.36
CA ALA A 197 -20.17 22.74 19.47
C ALA A 197 -21.65 23.06 19.73
N SER A 198 -22.55 22.19 19.27
CA SER A 198 -24.01 22.23 19.52
C SER A 198 -24.60 20.85 19.20
N ASP A 199 -25.92 20.68 19.44
CA ASP A 199 -26.67 19.47 19.09
C ASP A 199 -26.62 19.11 17.58
N THR A 200 -26.20 20.05 16.74
CA THR A 200 -26.17 19.88 15.28
C THR A 200 -24.79 20.11 14.66
N LEU A 201 -23.81 20.53 15.45
CA LEU A 201 -22.46 20.88 14.95
C LEU A 201 -21.39 20.26 15.82
N SER A 202 -20.56 19.44 15.24
CA SER A 202 -19.42 18.84 15.92
C SER A 202 -18.14 19.00 15.07
N VAL A 203 -17.02 19.21 15.73
CA VAL A 203 -15.71 19.42 15.11
C VAL A 203 -14.72 18.39 15.67
N ARG A 204 -13.94 17.76 14.81
CA ARG A 204 -12.79 16.94 15.23
C ARG A 204 -11.51 17.53 14.67
N VAL A 205 -10.54 17.70 15.55
CA VAL A 205 -9.19 18.11 15.18
C VAL A 205 -8.23 16.97 15.49
N ALA A 206 -7.41 16.59 14.51
CA ALA A 206 -6.39 15.58 14.69
C ALA A 206 -5.04 16.10 14.18
N GLY A 207 -3.97 15.67 14.82
CA GLY A 207 -2.61 16.04 14.43
C GLY A 207 -1.61 14.94 14.72
N LEU A 208 -0.57 14.88 13.89
CA LEU A 208 0.56 13.99 13.99
C LEU A 208 1.86 14.76 13.83
N TRP A 209 2.82 14.45 14.67
CA TRP A 209 4.24 14.70 14.45
C TRP A 209 4.99 13.39 14.60
N ASN A 210 5.70 12.98 13.55
CA ASN A 210 6.50 11.76 13.53
C ASN A 210 7.92 12.13 13.08
N HIS A 211 8.90 11.87 13.91
CA HIS A 211 10.28 12.30 13.75
C HIS A 211 11.27 11.17 13.97
N ARG A 212 12.39 11.22 13.30
CA ARG A 212 13.56 10.40 13.57
C ARG A 212 14.83 11.16 13.24
N ASP A 213 15.86 11.03 14.09
CA ASP A 213 17.19 11.60 13.85
C ASP A 213 17.94 10.84 12.74
N ASP A 214 19.01 11.47 12.21
CA ASP A 214 19.99 10.80 11.38
C ASP A 214 20.64 9.62 12.15
N TRP A 215 20.73 8.46 11.49
CA TRP A 215 21.33 7.28 12.10
C TRP A 215 22.30 6.54 11.18
N VAL A 216 22.30 6.82 9.88
CA VAL A 216 23.19 6.24 8.88
C VAL A 216 24.37 7.18 8.63
N ASN A 217 25.58 6.65 8.68
CA ASN A 217 26.81 7.36 8.42
C ASN A 217 27.12 7.35 6.92
N ASN A 218 27.35 8.52 6.31
CA ASN A 218 28.01 8.58 5.02
C ASN A 218 29.54 8.59 5.24
N ALA A 219 30.17 7.43 5.04
CA ALA A 219 31.60 7.26 5.27
C ALA A 219 32.50 7.84 4.16
N TYR A 220 31.91 8.33 3.07
CA TYR A 220 32.66 9.07 2.04
C TYR A 220 32.88 10.50 2.49
N ASP A 221 34.15 10.98 2.42
CA ASP A 221 34.53 12.33 2.77
C ASP A 221 34.10 13.34 1.70
N ALA A 222 32.75 13.47 1.58
CA ALA A 222 32.13 14.40 0.65
C ALA A 222 32.18 15.84 1.21
N PRO A 223 32.20 16.87 0.34
CA PRO A 223 32.21 18.26 0.77
C PRO A 223 31.02 18.68 1.66
N PHE A 224 29.99 17.86 1.70
CA PHE A 224 28.73 18.11 2.41
C PHE A 224 28.50 17.18 3.60
N ALA A 225 29.39 16.21 3.87
CA ALA A 225 29.26 15.29 5.00
C ALA A 225 29.26 16.05 6.33
N LYS A 226 28.39 15.61 7.27
CA LYS A 226 28.43 16.15 8.64
C LYS A 226 29.66 15.62 9.38
N LYS A 227 30.29 16.47 10.18
CA LYS A 227 31.46 16.07 10.96
C LYS A 227 31.16 15.11 12.12
N ASP A 228 29.90 14.95 12.50
CA ASP A 228 29.44 14.04 13.54
C ASP A 228 29.21 12.59 13.06
N GLY A 229 29.38 12.34 11.74
CA GLY A 229 29.35 11.01 11.15
C GLY A 229 27.96 10.40 10.98
N LYS A 230 26.88 11.15 11.22
CA LYS A 230 25.50 10.70 10.96
C LYS A 230 24.82 11.73 10.07
N ASP A 231 24.49 11.34 8.85
CA ASP A 231 24.05 12.27 7.81
C ASP A 231 22.68 11.94 7.22
N LEU A 232 22.19 10.68 7.39
CA LEU A 232 21.07 10.15 6.66
C LEU A 232 20.18 9.27 7.55
N GLY A 233 18.98 8.95 7.07
CA GLY A 233 18.03 8.09 7.75
C GLY A 233 16.99 8.83 8.58
N ASN A 234 17.07 10.18 8.61
CA ASN A 234 16.12 11.03 9.31
C ASN A 234 14.80 11.19 8.55
N PHE A 235 13.80 11.66 9.26
CA PHE A 235 12.60 12.29 8.70
C PHE A 235 11.86 13.13 9.74
N ASP A 236 11.11 14.11 9.23
CA ASP A 236 10.07 14.85 9.93
C ASP A 236 8.77 14.78 9.11
N ASP A 237 7.68 14.36 9.73
CA ASP A 237 6.37 14.23 9.11
C ASP A 237 5.31 14.89 10.00
N PHE A 238 4.84 16.05 9.59
CA PHE A 238 3.76 16.79 10.24
C PHE A 238 2.48 16.64 9.44
N ALA A 239 1.40 16.22 10.08
CA ALA A 239 0.09 16.16 9.45
C ALA A 239 -0.98 16.68 10.40
N GLY A 240 -1.99 17.33 9.82
CA GLY A 240 -3.16 17.82 10.55
C GLY A 240 -4.43 17.64 9.76
N ARG A 241 -5.53 17.35 10.48
CA ARG A 241 -6.87 17.21 9.89
C ARG A 241 -7.90 17.88 10.76
N VAL A 242 -8.85 18.54 10.10
CA VAL A 242 -10.05 19.10 10.73
C VAL A 242 -11.28 18.54 10.01
N HIS A 243 -12.17 17.94 10.75
CA HIS A 243 -13.52 17.58 10.31
C HIS A 243 -14.54 18.50 10.94
N VAL A 244 -15.48 18.98 10.15
CA VAL A 244 -16.65 19.72 10.62
C VAL A 244 -17.90 18.98 10.16
N ALA A 245 -18.58 18.32 11.08
CA ALA A 245 -19.86 17.65 10.84
C ALA A 245 -20.99 18.59 11.25
N TRP A 246 -21.93 18.83 10.33
CA TRP A 246 -23.09 19.67 10.57
C TRP A 246 -24.36 18.99 10.09
N THR A 247 -25.29 18.78 11.02
CA THR A 247 -26.57 18.10 10.81
C THR A 247 -27.70 19.03 11.18
N PRO A 248 -27.97 20.09 10.38
CA PRO A 248 -28.93 21.15 10.73
C PRO A 248 -30.37 20.63 10.85
N THR A 249 -30.67 19.50 10.25
CA THR A 249 -31.95 18.79 10.33
C THR A 249 -31.72 17.29 10.32
N ASP A 250 -32.70 16.49 10.73
CA ASP A 250 -32.66 15.02 10.68
C ASP A 250 -32.46 14.45 9.25
N ARG A 251 -32.61 15.28 8.22
CA ARG A 251 -32.52 14.91 6.81
C ARG A 251 -31.28 15.39 6.10
N LEU A 252 -30.59 16.38 6.64
CA LEU A 252 -29.40 16.97 6.00
C LEU A 252 -28.19 16.74 6.88
N SER A 253 -27.20 16.06 6.35
CA SER A 253 -25.88 15.90 6.97
C SER A 253 -24.79 16.42 6.05
N THR A 254 -23.82 17.09 6.63
CA THR A 254 -22.63 17.59 5.91
C THR A 254 -21.37 17.24 6.67
N LEU A 255 -20.31 16.94 5.94
CA LEU A 255 -18.98 16.74 6.48
C LEU A 255 -17.97 17.51 5.63
N LEU A 256 -17.37 18.54 6.19
CA LEU A 256 -16.22 19.24 5.61
C LEU A 256 -14.95 18.66 6.23
N THR A 257 -14.00 18.30 5.39
CA THR A 257 -12.67 17.85 5.79
C THR A 257 -11.60 18.74 5.21
N LEU A 258 -10.69 19.21 6.06
CA LEU A 258 -9.49 19.95 5.68
C LEU A 258 -8.29 19.18 6.20
N GLN A 259 -7.28 18.93 5.36
CA GLN A 259 -6.07 18.22 5.75
C GLN A 259 -4.84 18.86 5.13
N ALA A 260 -3.75 18.86 5.87
CA ALA A 260 -2.43 19.27 5.38
C ALA A 260 -1.36 18.32 5.90
N ARG A 261 -0.28 18.16 5.12
CA ARG A 261 0.93 17.42 5.49
C ARG A 261 2.17 18.17 4.99
N ASP A 262 3.21 18.14 5.81
CA ASP A 262 4.58 18.58 5.46
C ASP A 262 5.53 17.44 5.87
N TYR A 263 6.20 16.86 4.88
CA TYR A 263 7.15 15.77 5.05
C TYR A 263 8.51 16.18 4.50
N GLU A 264 9.55 15.96 5.29
CA GLU A 264 10.96 16.07 4.88
C GLU A 264 11.74 14.90 5.46
N GLY A 265 12.66 14.32 4.68
CA GLY A 265 13.49 13.22 5.17
C GLY A 265 14.53 12.76 4.17
N THR A 266 15.26 11.74 4.54
CA THR A 266 16.20 11.06 3.65
C THR A 266 15.45 10.28 2.58
N GLY A 267 15.91 10.34 1.33
CA GLY A 267 15.46 9.50 0.23
C GLY A 267 15.81 8.02 0.41
N THR A 268 15.43 7.20 -0.55
CA THR A 268 15.80 5.78 -0.56
C THR A 268 17.32 5.63 -0.49
N MET A 269 17.78 4.79 0.42
CA MET A 269 19.20 4.55 0.62
C MET A 269 19.66 3.34 -0.21
N ASN A 270 20.00 3.61 -1.46
CA ASN A 270 20.62 2.63 -2.36
C ASN A 270 22.03 2.27 -1.87
N ARG A 271 22.45 1.03 -2.06
CA ARG A 271 23.79 0.55 -1.70
C ARG A 271 24.39 -0.20 -2.86
N ALA A 272 25.51 0.32 -3.37
CA ALA A 272 26.19 -0.21 -4.54
C ALA A 272 26.79 -1.59 -4.28
N ASN A 273 26.61 -2.49 -5.24
CA ASN A 273 27.27 -3.80 -5.27
C ASN A 273 27.10 -4.64 -4.00
N VAL A 274 25.99 -4.45 -3.29
CA VAL A 274 25.66 -5.26 -2.09
C VAL A 274 25.08 -6.63 -2.43
N LEU A 275 24.75 -6.86 -3.69
CA LEU A 275 24.45 -8.18 -4.25
C LEU A 275 25.66 -8.70 -5.01
N SER A 276 25.78 -10.02 -5.11
CA SER A 276 26.85 -10.69 -5.85
C SER A 276 26.28 -11.48 -7.00
N LYS A 277 26.99 -11.54 -8.13
CA LYS A 277 26.55 -12.33 -9.27
C LYS A 277 26.30 -13.80 -8.87
N GLY A 278 25.12 -14.31 -9.18
CA GLY A 278 24.66 -15.65 -8.86
C GLY A 278 24.12 -15.82 -7.44
N SER A 279 23.89 -14.71 -6.70
CA SER A 279 23.31 -14.74 -5.35
C SER A 279 22.33 -13.60 -5.15
N ASN A 280 21.22 -13.87 -4.49
CA ASN A 280 20.23 -12.87 -4.03
C ASN A 280 20.42 -12.48 -2.55
N GLU A 281 21.48 -12.95 -1.91
CA GLU A 281 21.82 -12.59 -0.54
C GLU A 281 22.71 -11.33 -0.50
N LEU A 282 22.51 -10.52 0.55
CA LEU A 282 23.40 -9.39 0.82
C LEU A 282 24.81 -9.89 1.14
N ASN A 283 25.80 -9.33 0.49
CA ASN A 283 27.21 -9.70 0.66
C ASN A 283 27.92 -8.89 1.74
N ASP A 284 29.23 -9.13 1.96
CA ASP A 284 30.07 -8.48 2.98
C ASP A 284 30.24 -6.95 2.80
N ARG A 285 29.78 -6.37 1.68
CA ARG A 285 29.77 -4.91 1.48
C ARG A 285 28.58 -4.24 2.15
N PHE A 286 27.53 -5.01 2.45
CA PHE A 286 26.36 -4.46 3.11
C PHE A 286 26.67 -4.12 4.56
N ASP A 287 26.48 -2.85 4.89
CA ASP A 287 26.43 -2.36 6.25
C ASP A 287 25.11 -1.56 6.40
N ARG A 288 24.33 -1.87 7.44
CA ARG A 288 23.05 -1.21 7.65
C ARG A 288 23.22 0.25 8.01
N ASP A 289 24.27 0.58 8.79
CA ASP A 289 24.50 1.87 9.41
C ASP A 289 25.45 2.76 8.59
N THR A 290 25.96 2.26 7.46
CA THR A 290 26.98 2.95 6.64
C THR A 290 26.61 2.93 5.17
N VAL A 291 26.79 4.06 4.50
CA VAL A 291 26.74 4.22 3.05
C VAL A 291 27.95 5.00 2.56
N TYR A 292 28.17 5.00 1.24
CA TYR A 292 29.25 5.76 0.59
C TYR A 292 28.64 6.54 -0.57
N TYR A 293 28.25 7.80 -0.32
CA TYR A 293 27.60 8.65 -1.33
C TYR A 293 28.48 9.86 -1.65
N ASP A 294 28.79 10.07 -2.93
CA ASP A 294 29.53 11.23 -3.39
C ASP A 294 28.65 12.50 -3.47
N GLY A 295 27.34 12.35 -3.62
CA GLY A 295 26.35 13.42 -3.48
C GLY A 295 26.11 13.90 -2.04
N GLY A 296 26.54 13.15 -1.03
CA GLY A 296 26.46 13.50 0.39
C GLY A 296 25.03 13.74 0.87
N ARG A 297 24.75 14.90 1.48
CA ARG A 297 23.44 15.30 2.02
C ARG A 297 22.34 15.50 0.96
N ASN A 298 22.68 15.44 -0.29
CA ASN A 298 21.72 15.64 -1.37
C ASN A 298 20.75 14.46 -1.52
N ASN A 299 20.88 13.39 -0.72
CA ASN A 299 19.90 12.31 -0.69
C ASN A 299 18.72 12.68 0.23
N TYR A 300 17.78 13.47 -0.28
CA TYR A 300 16.64 13.98 0.47
C TYR A 300 15.31 13.84 -0.29
N GLN A 301 14.23 13.90 0.45
CA GLN A 301 12.86 13.92 -0.05
C GLN A 301 12.04 14.94 0.74
N LYS A 302 11.20 15.71 0.04
CA LYS A 302 10.23 16.65 0.62
C LYS A 302 8.90 16.49 -0.08
N GLN A 303 7.82 16.57 0.69
CA GLN A 303 6.46 16.56 0.16
C GLN A 303 5.58 17.46 0.99
N GLN A 304 4.82 18.32 0.31
CA GLN A 304 3.75 19.10 0.93
C GLN A 304 2.44 18.76 0.23
N THR A 305 1.42 18.46 1.00
CA THR A 305 0.08 18.22 0.47
C THR A 305 -0.96 18.98 1.28
N THR A 306 -1.95 19.48 0.59
CA THR A 306 -3.17 20.04 1.18
C THR A 306 -4.38 19.44 0.50
N SER A 307 -5.42 19.19 1.26
CA SER A 307 -6.66 18.68 0.70
C SER A 307 -7.88 19.24 1.41
N GLN A 308 -8.97 19.30 0.66
CA GLN A 308 -10.28 19.66 1.15
C GLN A 308 -11.32 18.75 0.50
N SER A 309 -12.28 18.29 1.29
CA SER A 309 -13.44 17.58 0.77
C SER A 309 -14.70 18.01 1.48
N LEU A 310 -15.80 17.99 0.75
CA LEU A 310 -17.13 18.24 1.24
C LEU A 310 -18.05 17.09 0.86
N GLN A 311 -18.63 16.45 1.84
CA GLN A 311 -19.70 15.48 1.67
C GLN A 311 -21.01 16.09 2.15
N VAL A 312 -22.05 15.95 1.34
CA VAL A 312 -23.41 16.40 1.67
C VAL A 312 -24.37 15.26 1.38
N ALA A 313 -25.16 14.85 2.37
CA ALA A 313 -26.20 13.86 2.19
C ALA A 313 -27.56 14.41 2.59
N TYR A 314 -28.57 14.21 1.72
CA TYR A 314 -29.95 14.61 1.97
C TYR A 314 -30.89 13.41 1.86
N ASP A 315 -31.59 13.15 2.95
CA ASP A 315 -32.57 12.05 3.05
C ASP A 315 -33.97 12.54 2.61
N PHE A 316 -34.44 12.02 1.46
CA PHE A 316 -35.80 12.23 0.95
C PHE A 316 -36.84 11.33 1.60
N GLY A 317 -36.43 10.38 2.46
CA GLY A 317 -37.24 9.30 3.01
C GLY A 317 -37.05 8.01 2.25
N PRO A 318 -37.53 7.84 1.00
CA PRO A 318 -37.31 6.60 0.24
C PRO A 318 -35.90 6.47 -0.35
N ALA A 319 -35.15 7.54 -0.45
CA ALA A 319 -33.80 7.56 -1.02
C ALA A 319 -32.95 8.67 -0.39
N THR A 320 -31.63 8.49 -0.37
CA THR A 320 -30.63 9.48 0.05
C THR A 320 -29.80 9.92 -1.14
N LEU A 321 -29.70 11.22 -1.36
CA LEU A 321 -28.78 11.83 -2.31
C LEU A 321 -27.49 12.21 -1.59
N THR A 322 -26.36 11.70 -2.03
CA THR A 322 -25.03 12.01 -1.50
C THR A 322 -24.20 12.67 -2.59
N GLY A 323 -23.66 13.85 -2.29
CA GLY A 323 -22.65 14.52 -3.10
C GLY A 323 -21.30 14.54 -2.39
N VAL A 324 -20.23 14.24 -3.09
CA VAL A 324 -18.85 14.31 -2.60
C VAL A 324 -18.02 15.13 -3.56
N VAL A 325 -17.34 16.14 -3.04
CA VAL A 325 -16.36 16.94 -3.79
C VAL A 325 -15.05 16.90 -3.04
N GLY A 326 -13.97 16.57 -3.73
CA GLY A 326 -12.61 16.54 -3.18
C GLY A 326 -11.64 17.31 -4.06
N SER A 327 -10.73 18.07 -3.45
CA SER A 327 -9.61 18.72 -4.13
C SER A 327 -8.33 18.46 -3.34
N TYR A 328 -7.32 17.92 -4.00
CA TYR A 328 -6.01 17.60 -3.46
C TYR A 328 -4.95 18.35 -4.24
N GLN A 329 -4.02 18.95 -3.53
CA GLN A 329 -2.89 19.65 -4.12
C GLN A 329 -1.61 19.15 -3.47
N GLY A 330 -0.55 19.03 -4.27
CA GLY A 330 0.73 18.56 -3.78
C GLY A 330 1.91 19.18 -4.50
N SER A 331 3.00 19.28 -3.79
CA SER A 331 4.32 19.54 -4.33
C SER A 331 5.35 18.61 -3.71
N SER A 332 6.39 18.30 -4.44
CA SER A 332 7.47 17.47 -3.94
C SER A 332 8.80 17.86 -4.54
N ALA A 333 9.85 17.62 -3.80
CA ALA A 333 11.23 17.75 -4.27
C ALA A 333 12.06 16.60 -3.68
N GLY A 334 12.99 16.09 -4.47
CA GLY A 334 13.88 15.04 -4.00
C GLY A 334 15.17 15.01 -4.80
N ASN A 335 16.18 14.42 -4.23
CA ASN A 335 17.41 14.06 -4.89
C ASN A 335 17.89 12.72 -4.31
N GLY A 336 18.45 11.86 -5.14
CA GLY A 336 18.94 10.57 -4.73
C GLY A 336 20.17 10.13 -5.50
N ASP A 337 21.10 9.53 -4.76
CA ASP A 337 22.21 8.77 -5.28
C ASP A 337 21.69 7.41 -5.73
N ILE A 338 21.53 7.22 -7.03
CA ILE A 338 20.84 6.05 -7.58
C ILE A 338 21.80 4.87 -7.76
N ASP A 339 23.07 5.13 -8.08
CA ASP A 339 24.06 4.05 -8.17
C ASP A 339 24.50 3.53 -6.78
N GLY A 340 24.19 4.28 -5.73
CA GLY A 340 24.38 3.87 -4.34
C GLY A 340 25.82 3.87 -3.86
N GLY A 341 26.74 4.55 -4.56
CA GLY A 341 28.15 4.50 -4.23
C GLY A 341 28.99 5.64 -4.78
N VAL A 342 30.29 5.44 -4.88
CA VAL A 342 31.27 6.43 -5.35
C VAL A 342 32.02 5.89 -6.56
N LEU A 343 31.96 6.62 -7.67
CA LEU A 343 32.73 6.30 -8.85
C LEU A 343 34.23 6.36 -8.54
N GLY A 344 34.95 5.27 -8.84
CA GLY A 344 36.40 5.18 -8.61
C GLY A 344 36.80 4.77 -7.19
N ASP A 345 35.85 4.38 -6.33
CA ASP A 345 36.11 3.75 -5.03
C ASP A 345 35.79 2.24 -5.07
N PRO A 346 36.66 1.38 -5.65
CA PRO A 346 36.38 -0.03 -5.77
C PRO A 346 36.42 -0.79 -4.43
N VAL A 347 36.98 -0.19 -3.40
CA VAL A 347 37.11 -0.83 -2.07
C VAL A 347 35.76 -0.85 -1.37
N ASN A 348 35.12 0.32 -1.28
CA ASN A 348 33.85 0.47 -0.54
C ASN A 348 32.62 0.29 -1.43
N SER A 349 32.59 0.93 -2.60
CA SER A 349 31.45 0.91 -3.52
C SER A 349 31.51 -0.19 -4.56
N GLY A 350 32.66 -0.87 -4.74
CA GLY A 350 32.85 -1.81 -5.86
C GLY A 350 32.97 -1.08 -7.20
N THR A 351 32.80 -1.82 -8.29
CA THR A 351 32.86 -1.22 -9.63
C THR A 351 31.54 -0.55 -9.98
N ILE A 352 31.56 0.75 -10.21
CA ILE A 352 30.46 1.55 -10.72
C ILE A 352 30.85 2.00 -12.13
N PRO A 353 30.15 1.57 -13.19
CA PRO A 353 30.51 1.89 -14.57
C PRO A 353 30.37 3.38 -14.90
N PHE A 354 29.36 4.04 -14.32
CA PHE A 354 29.07 5.47 -14.49
C PHE A 354 28.26 5.99 -13.30
N PRO A 355 28.43 7.27 -12.93
CA PRO A 355 27.67 7.83 -11.81
C PRO A 355 26.21 8.08 -12.22
N SER A 356 25.29 7.95 -11.26
CA SER A 356 23.87 8.18 -11.49
C SER A 356 23.23 8.83 -10.27
N GLU A 357 22.99 10.13 -10.39
CA GLU A 357 22.25 10.92 -9.40
C GLU A 357 21.04 11.57 -10.09
N THR A 358 19.90 11.58 -9.42
CA THR A 358 18.66 12.14 -9.99
C THR A 358 17.97 13.07 -9.00
N GLY A 359 17.75 14.31 -9.40
CA GLY A 359 16.90 15.28 -8.73
C GLY A 359 15.51 15.30 -9.37
N THR A 360 14.48 15.49 -8.56
CA THR A 360 13.08 15.63 -8.99
C THR A 360 12.41 16.81 -8.31
N LEU A 361 11.54 17.49 -9.04
CA LEU A 361 10.70 18.58 -8.54
C LEU A 361 9.32 18.49 -9.20
N SER A 362 8.28 18.38 -8.39
CA SER A 362 6.89 18.58 -8.81
C SER A 362 6.32 19.75 -8.01
N SER A 363 5.85 20.78 -8.70
CA SER A 363 5.30 21.99 -8.07
C SER A 363 3.79 22.13 -8.27
N ASP A 364 3.20 21.30 -9.12
CA ASP A 364 1.83 21.46 -9.60
C ASP A 364 1.18 20.08 -9.79
N LEU A 365 0.85 19.43 -8.67
CA LEU A 365 -0.06 18.30 -8.64
C LEU A 365 -1.40 18.80 -8.11
N ILE A 366 -2.44 18.74 -8.94
CA ILE A 366 -3.81 19.08 -8.57
C ILE A 366 -4.72 17.97 -9.03
N GLN A 367 -5.46 17.38 -8.10
CA GLN A 367 -6.49 16.37 -8.39
C GLN A 367 -7.83 16.85 -7.84
N ASN A 368 -8.89 16.79 -8.64
CA ASN A 368 -10.25 17.07 -8.21
C ASN A 368 -11.16 15.87 -8.51
N THR A 369 -12.09 15.63 -7.59
CA THR A 369 -13.11 14.57 -7.71
C THR A 369 -14.49 15.13 -7.42
N TYR A 370 -15.48 14.67 -8.14
CA TYR A 370 -16.89 15.02 -7.97
C TYR A 370 -17.72 13.75 -8.12
N GLU A 371 -18.48 13.40 -7.11
CA GLU A 371 -19.42 12.28 -7.14
C GLU A 371 -20.81 12.75 -6.73
N LEU A 372 -21.83 12.30 -7.46
CA LEU A 372 -23.20 12.43 -7.07
C LEU A 372 -23.86 11.06 -7.12
N ARG A 373 -24.41 10.60 -5.98
CA ARG A 373 -24.99 9.28 -5.82
C ARG A 373 -26.37 9.39 -5.18
N LEU A 374 -27.35 8.70 -5.76
CA LEU A 374 -28.69 8.50 -5.19
C LEU A 374 -28.84 7.02 -4.84
N SER A 375 -29.13 6.72 -3.58
CA SER A 375 -29.27 5.37 -3.05
C SER A 375 -30.62 5.17 -2.39
N SER A 376 -31.24 4.02 -2.60
CA SER A 376 -32.50 3.68 -1.92
C SER A 376 -32.27 3.51 -0.42
N ASN A 377 -33.22 4.00 0.38
CA ASN A 377 -33.32 3.75 1.82
C ASN A 377 -34.27 2.57 2.09
N GLY A 378 -34.16 1.98 3.28
CA GLY A 378 -35.07 0.97 3.79
C GLY A 378 -34.68 -0.47 3.47
N ASP A 379 -35.31 -1.39 4.19
CA ASP A 379 -35.01 -2.82 4.25
C ASP A 379 -35.86 -3.65 3.29
N GLY A 380 -36.38 -3.02 2.23
CA GLY A 380 -37.16 -3.71 1.21
C GLY A 380 -36.34 -4.75 0.42
N PRO A 381 -37.03 -5.69 -0.26
CA PRO A 381 -36.35 -6.75 -1.00
C PRO A 381 -35.50 -6.22 -2.17
N PHE A 382 -35.74 -5.00 -2.63
CA PHE A 382 -35.00 -4.34 -3.70
C PHE A 382 -34.33 -3.07 -3.20
N GLY A 383 -33.00 -3.07 -3.24
CA GLY A 383 -32.18 -1.91 -2.99
C GLY A 383 -31.41 -1.52 -4.26
N TRP A 384 -31.15 -0.24 -4.46
CA TRP A 384 -30.44 0.26 -5.62
C TRP A 384 -29.61 1.50 -5.30
N GLN A 385 -28.61 1.74 -6.13
CA GLN A 385 -27.88 3.00 -6.17
C GLN A 385 -27.53 3.34 -7.61
N VAL A 386 -27.55 4.63 -7.94
CA VAL A 386 -27.11 5.19 -9.21
C VAL A 386 -26.27 6.42 -8.97
N GLY A 387 -25.32 6.69 -9.84
CA GLY A 387 -24.47 7.85 -9.64
C GLY A 387 -23.72 8.28 -10.89
N ALA A 388 -23.12 9.45 -10.77
CA ALA A 388 -22.21 10.02 -11.76
C ALA A 388 -20.93 10.47 -11.04
N PHE A 389 -19.82 10.36 -11.73
CA PHE A 389 -18.49 10.69 -11.21
C PHE A 389 -17.72 11.46 -12.28
N TYR A 390 -16.97 12.48 -11.85
CA TYR A 390 -15.99 13.19 -12.65
C TYR A 390 -14.70 13.35 -11.87
N TRP A 391 -13.58 13.17 -12.53
CA TRP A 391 -12.25 13.31 -11.97
C TRP A 391 -11.33 14.00 -12.96
N ASN A 392 -10.47 14.87 -12.49
CA ASN A 392 -9.39 15.42 -13.28
C ASN A 392 -8.11 15.55 -12.47
N GLU A 393 -6.97 15.44 -13.15
CA GLU A 393 -5.65 15.62 -12.57
C GLU A 393 -4.76 16.40 -13.53
N ARG A 394 -4.00 17.32 -12.96
CA ARG A 394 -2.83 17.90 -13.60
C ARG A 394 -1.62 17.61 -12.75
N PHE A 395 -0.57 17.09 -13.37
CA PHE A 395 0.69 16.76 -12.73
C PHE A 395 1.83 17.27 -13.57
N ASN A 396 2.82 17.96 -12.96
CA ASN A 396 4.08 18.29 -13.58
C ASN A 396 5.26 17.65 -12.86
N LEU A 397 6.31 17.31 -13.59
CA LEU A 397 7.55 16.78 -13.03
C LEU A 397 8.75 17.32 -13.81
N VAL A 398 9.63 17.99 -13.11
CA VAL A 398 10.96 18.32 -13.60
C VAL A 398 11.96 17.34 -13.01
N SER A 399 12.71 16.64 -13.87
CA SER A 399 13.79 15.74 -13.43
C SER A 399 15.13 16.24 -13.95
N ALA A 400 16.15 16.16 -13.11
CA ALA A 400 17.52 16.53 -13.43
C ALA A 400 18.46 15.34 -13.18
N ASN A 401 19.18 14.87 -14.20
CA ASN A 401 20.14 13.78 -14.08
C ASN A 401 21.57 14.35 -14.08
N PHE A 402 22.36 13.91 -13.11
CA PHE A 402 23.74 14.33 -12.92
C PHE A 402 24.64 13.12 -13.20
N ASN A 403 25.64 13.29 -14.07
CA ASN A 403 26.56 12.24 -14.48
C ASN A 403 27.99 12.56 -14.05
N GLY A 404 28.19 13.03 -12.83
CA GLY A 404 29.52 13.39 -12.36
C GLY A 404 29.61 13.42 -10.86
N THR A 405 30.75 13.02 -10.32
CA THR A 405 31.13 13.14 -8.92
C THR A 405 30.88 14.56 -8.42
N GLY A 406 29.93 14.72 -7.49
CA GLY A 406 29.59 16.04 -6.96
C GLY A 406 29.01 16.98 -8.02
N GLY A 407 28.30 16.45 -9.03
CA GLY A 407 27.79 17.17 -10.18
C GLY A 407 26.94 18.38 -9.80
N ILE A 408 27.48 19.58 -10.03
CA ILE A 408 26.80 20.84 -9.75
C ILE A 408 25.79 21.17 -10.88
N MET A 409 26.02 20.64 -12.06
CA MET A 409 25.21 20.92 -13.25
C MET A 409 24.59 19.63 -13.83
N PRO A 410 23.29 19.59 -14.03
CA PRO A 410 22.66 18.43 -14.67
C PRO A 410 23.08 18.30 -16.12
N THR A 411 23.28 17.07 -16.55
CA THR A 411 23.56 16.73 -17.96
C THR A 411 22.29 16.54 -18.77
N ILE A 412 21.18 16.19 -18.09
CA ILE A 412 19.87 16.03 -18.69
C ILE A 412 18.86 16.71 -17.77
N ILE A 413 18.00 17.52 -18.36
CA ILE A 413 16.81 18.06 -17.68
C ILE A 413 15.59 17.64 -18.49
N THR A 414 14.59 17.09 -17.82
CA THR A 414 13.27 16.82 -18.38
C THR A 414 12.24 17.66 -17.66
N ASP A 415 11.28 18.19 -18.41
CA ASP A 415 10.09 18.88 -17.90
C ASP A 415 8.87 18.24 -18.55
N VAL A 416 8.02 17.61 -17.75
CA VAL A 416 6.84 16.91 -18.25
C VAL A 416 5.59 17.41 -17.55
N VAL A 417 4.52 17.50 -18.30
CA VAL A 417 3.17 17.83 -17.83
C VAL A 417 2.22 16.77 -18.33
N GLN A 418 1.46 16.17 -17.44
CA GLN A 418 0.36 15.28 -17.78
C GLN A 418 -0.96 15.86 -17.27
N LYS A 419 -1.98 15.80 -18.10
CA LYS A 419 -3.37 16.08 -17.75
C LYS A 419 -4.18 14.82 -17.99
N SER A 420 -5.06 14.51 -17.07
CA SER A 420 -5.93 13.34 -17.17
C SER A 420 -7.33 13.74 -16.74
N ASP A 421 -8.31 13.30 -17.50
CA ASP A 421 -9.73 13.52 -17.25
C ASP A 421 -10.49 12.21 -17.34
N SER A 422 -11.50 12.02 -16.48
CA SER A 422 -12.36 10.85 -16.51
C SER A 422 -13.77 11.22 -16.05
N TRP A 423 -14.79 10.76 -16.77
CA TRP A 423 -16.16 10.83 -16.30
C TRP A 423 -16.85 9.48 -16.43
N SER A 424 -17.87 9.26 -15.62
CA SER A 424 -18.58 8.00 -15.66
C SER A 424 -19.97 8.11 -15.05
N VAL A 425 -20.83 7.17 -15.47
CA VAL A 425 -22.14 6.92 -14.87
C VAL A 425 -22.24 5.46 -14.47
N PHE A 426 -22.87 5.21 -13.33
CA PHE A 426 -22.97 3.86 -12.80
C PHE A 426 -24.32 3.58 -12.13
N GLY A 427 -24.64 2.30 -12.02
CA GLY A 427 -25.79 1.84 -11.29
C GLY A 427 -25.57 0.43 -10.75
N GLN A 428 -26.11 0.17 -9.57
CA GLN A 428 -26.10 -1.16 -8.94
C GLN A 428 -27.49 -1.43 -8.34
N GLY A 429 -27.98 -2.63 -8.54
CA GLY A 429 -29.19 -3.15 -7.92
C GLY A 429 -28.89 -4.38 -7.07
N ARG A 430 -29.55 -4.50 -5.93
CA ARG A 430 -29.57 -5.72 -5.10
C ARG A 430 -31.01 -6.20 -4.96
N TYR A 431 -31.21 -7.50 -5.01
CA TYR A 431 -32.53 -8.10 -4.87
C TYR A 431 -32.49 -9.33 -3.96
N GLN A 432 -33.32 -9.30 -2.91
CA GLN A 432 -33.54 -10.44 -2.02
C GLN A 432 -34.53 -11.40 -2.69
N VAL A 433 -34.00 -12.40 -3.38
CA VAL A 433 -34.81 -13.38 -4.18
C VAL A 433 -35.62 -14.29 -3.28
N THR A 434 -35.02 -14.77 -2.20
CA THR A 434 -35.61 -15.51 -1.10
C THR A 434 -35.05 -14.99 0.21
N GLU A 435 -35.56 -15.45 1.36
CA GLU A 435 -34.97 -15.08 2.67
C GLU A 435 -33.48 -15.43 2.75
N ALA A 436 -33.01 -16.45 2.04
CA ALA A 436 -31.64 -16.91 2.07
C ALA A 436 -30.78 -16.45 0.88
N LEU A 437 -31.36 -15.98 -0.24
CA LEU A 437 -30.60 -15.65 -1.46
C LEU A 437 -30.72 -14.18 -1.82
N LYS A 438 -29.59 -13.49 -1.82
CA LYS A 438 -29.43 -12.10 -2.25
C LYS A 438 -28.60 -12.08 -3.54
N LEU A 439 -29.08 -11.42 -4.57
CA LEU A 439 -28.35 -11.15 -5.81
C LEU A 439 -28.01 -9.66 -5.90
N THR A 440 -26.81 -9.36 -6.39
CA THR A 440 -26.38 -7.99 -6.70
C THR A 440 -25.85 -7.94 -8.12
N ALA A 441 -26.19 -6.90 -8.86
CA ALA A 441 -25.63 -6.64 -10.18
C ALA A 441 -25.38 -5.14 -10.36
N GLY A 442 -24.28 -4.80 -10.97
CA GLY A 442 -23.89 -3.42 -11.23
C GLY A 442 -23.21 -3.24 -12.57
N VAL A 443 -23.28 -2.03 -13.09
CA VAL A 443 -22.65 -1.62 -14.34
C VAL A 443 -22.18 -0.18 -14.25
N ARG A 444 -21.06 0.12 -14.89
CA ARG A 444 -20.48 1.47 -15.02
C ARG A 444 -19.94 1.66 -16.43
N TYR A 445 -20.27 2.79 -17.03
CA TYR A 445 -19.61 3.30 -18.22
C TYR A 445 -18.64 4.40 -17.83
N THR A 446 -17.43 4.35 -18.35
CA THR A 446 -16.36 5.34 -18.09
C THR A 446 -15.69 5.74 -19.39
N ASP A 447 -15.37 7.02 -19.51
CA ASP A 447 -14.59 7.63 -20.60
C ASP A 447 -13.37 8.29 -19.97
N ASP A 448 -12.18 7.85 -20.38
CA ASP A 448 -10.87 8.27 -19.87
C ASP A 448 -10.05 8.94 -20.98
N SER A 449 -9.35 10.02 -20.65
CA SER A 449 -8.37 10.66 -21.51
C SER A 449 -7.12 11.11 -20.77
N ARG A 450 -5.98 11.09 -21.46
CA ARG A 450 -4.70 11.61 -20.97
C ARG A 450 -3.98 12.35 -22.06
N ASP A 451 -3.47 13.53 -21.73
CA ASP A 451 -2.61 14.36 -22.55
C ASP A 451 -1.26 14.53 -21.85
N PHE A 452 -0.21 14.25 -22.58
CA PHE A 452 1.18 14.37 -22.12
C PHE A 452 1.94 15.34 -23.02
N HIS A 453 2.72 16.22 -22.38
CA HIS A 453 3.72 17.06 -23.04
C HIS A 453 5.03 16.94 -22.26
N GLY A 454 6.11 16.63 -22.97
CA GLY A 454 7.43 16.46 -22.38
C GLY A 454 8.51 17.18 -23.19
N GLN A 455 9.39 17.89 -22.47
CA GLN A 455 10.58 18.49 -23.02
C GLN A 455 11.83 17.92 -22.36
N ARG A 456 12.88 17.70 -23.11
CA ARG A 456 14.17 17.26 -22.60
C ARG A 456 15.31 18.06 -23.21
N THR A 457 16.18 18.59 -22.36
CA THR A 457 17.43 19.24 -22.76
C THR A 457 18.61 18.38 -22.32
N LYS A 458 19.51 18.04 -23.25
CA LYS A 458 20.79 17.41 -22.97
C LYS A 458 21.93 18.38 -23.24
N SER A 459 22.98 18.35 -22.42
CA SER A 459 24.21 19.10 -22.66
C SER A 459 25.24 18.23 -23.40
N PRO A 460 25.90 18.68 -24.51
CA PRO A 460 25.69 19.94 -25.25
C PRO A 460 24.44 19.85 -26.14
N ALA A 461 23.60 20.82 -26.04
CA ALA A 461 22.40 21.19 -26.75
C ALA A 461 21.74 20.18 -27.73
N SER A 462 20.96 19.20 -27.22
CA SER A 462 19.88 18.59 -27.98
C SER A 462 18.56 18.79 -27.23
N LEU A 463 17.56 19.30 -27.92
CA LEU A 463 16.21 19.50 -27.41
C LEU A 463 15.29 18.40 -28.00
N LEU A 464 14.55 17.70 -27.13
CA LEU A 464 13.41 16.88 -27.49
C LEU A 464 12.16 17.63 -27.01
N ASP A 465 11.14 17.72 -27.86
CA ASP A 465 9.82 18.23 -27.54
C ASP A 465 8.80 17.26 -28.09
N VAL A 466 7.96 16.66 -27.22
CA VAL A 466 7.06 15.57 -27.60
C VAL A 466 5.72 15.70 -26.90
N THR A 467 4.66 15.43 -27.65
CA THR A 467 3.28 15.33 -27.14
C THR A 467 2.72 13.95 -27.46
N LYS A 468 1.89 13.44 -26.55
CA LYS A 468 1.14 12.19 -26.71
C LYS A 468 -0.24 12.36 -26.08
N SER A 469 -1.24 11.76 -26.71
CA SER A 469 -2.59 11.65 -26.16
C SER A 469 -3.06 10.22 -26.28
N VAL A 470 -3.74 9.72 -25.26
CA VAL A 470 -4.42 8.42 -25.25
C VAL A 470 -5.78 8.59 -24.59
N GLY A 471 -6.73 7.75 -24.96
CA GLY A 471 -8.07 7.74 -24.37
C GLY A 471 -8.77 6.44 -24.69
N ASP A 472 -9.75 6.09 -23.85
CA ASP A 472 -10.53 4.87 -24.04
C ASP A 472 -11.88 4.96 -23.32
N GLU A 473 -12.85 4.20 -23.81
CA GLU A 473 -14.19 4.06 -23.27
C GLU A 473 -14.40 2.63 -22.77
N GLN A 474 -14.81 2.46 -21.52
CA GLN A 474 -14.92 1.13 -20.90
C GLN A 474 -16.24 0.92 -20.18
N VAL A 475 -16.73 -0.31 -20.22
CA VAL A 475 -17.88 -0.77 -19.44
C VAL A 475 -17.44 -1.80 -18.42
N SER A 476 -17.39 -1.42 -17.16
CA SER A 476 -17.16 -2.35 -16.07
C SER A 476 -18.48 -2.85 -15.48
N TRP A 477 -18.51 -4.10 -15.05
CA TRP A 477 -19.71 -4.69 -14.47
C TRP A 477 -19.38 -5.75 -13.42
N ASP A 478 -20.34 -6.03 -12.56
CA ASP A 478 -20.23 -7.16 -11.64
C ASP A 478 -21.61 -7.80 -11.38
N VAL A 479 -21.58 -9.10 -11.14
CA VAL A 479 -22.73 -9.87 -10.66
C VAL A 479 -22.29 -10.76 -9.53
N SER A 480 -23.04 -10.73 -8.44
CA SER A 480 -22.74 -11.56 -7.27
C SER A 480 -24.00 -12.17 -6.65
N ALA A 481 -23.82 -13.30 -6.00
CA ALA A 481 -24.82 -13.99 -5.22
C ALA A 481 -24.29 -14.24 -3.81
N LEU A 482 -25.10 -13.94 -2.81
CA LEU A 482 -24.88 -14.31 -1.42
C LEU A 482 -25.99 -15.26 -0.98
N TYR A 483 -25.61 -16.44 -0.50
CA TYR A 483 -26.54 -17.44 0.01
C TYR A 483 -26.32 -17.67 1.50
N GLU A 484 -27.29 -17.30 2.29
CA GLU A 484 -27.35 -17.49 3.74
C GLU A 484 -27.78 -18.94 4.04
N VAL A 485 -26.81 -19.80 4.35
CA VAL A 485 -27.08 -21.18 4.74
C VAL A 485 -27.76 -21.24 6.11
N ASN A 486 -27.32 -20.37 7.00
CA ASN A 486 -27.87 -20.07 8.32
C ASN A 486 -27.26 -18.78 8.89
N ASP A 487 -27.73 -18.33 10.04
CA ASP A 487 -27.30 -17.08 10.71
C ASP A 487 -25.78 -16.99 10.96
N SER A 488 -25.04 -18.08 10.80
CA SER A 488 -23.61 -18.15 11.09
C SER A 488 -22.74 -18.50 9.89
N PHE A 489 -23.35 -18.81 8.73
CA PHE A 489 -22.61 -19.31 7.58
C PHE A 489 -23.21 -18.83 6.26
N ASN A 490 -22.46 -18.05 5.51
CA ASN A 490 -22.81 -17.50 4.21
C ASN A 490 -21.88 -18.06 3.13
N LEU A 491 -22.43 -18.41 1.98
CA LEU A 491 -21.70 -18.69 0.75
C LEU A 491 -21.82 -17.51 -0.19
N PHE A 492 -20.81 -17.24 -0.99
CA PHE A 492 -20.90 -16.25 -2.05
C PHE A 492 -20.22 -16.73 -3.34
N ALA A 493 -20.68 -16.18 -4.45
CA ALA A 493 -20.03 -16.26 -5.75
C ALA A 493 -20.13 -14.90 -6.45
N ARG A 494 -19.10 -14.53 -7.20
CA ARG A 494 -19.02 -13.26 -7.92
C ARG A 494 -18.30 -13.45 -9.25
N VAL A 495 -18.78 -12.75 -10.28
CA VAL A 495 -18.06 -12.49 -11.52
C VAL A 495 -17.98 -10.99 -11.67
N ALA A 496 -16.80 -10.47 -11.93
CA ALA A 496 -16.58 -9.04 -12.00
C ALA A 496 -15.57 -8.70 -13.11
N ASP A 497 -15.85 -7.62 -13.80
CA ASP A 497 -14.99 -6.97 -14.76
C ASP A 497 -14.51 -5.62 -14.20
N GLY A 498 -13.23 -5.31 -14.41
CA GLY A 498 -12.63 -4.04 -14.07
C GLY A 498 -11.49 -3.73 -15.03
N TYR A 499 -11.11 -2.45 -15.11
CA TYR A 499 -10.07 -2.04 -16.03
C TYR A 499 -9.10 -1.03 -15.41
N ARG A 500 -7.91 -0.95 -15.99
CA ARG A 500 -6.98 0.16 -15.83
C ARG A 500 -6.91 0.91 -17.15
N GLY A 501 -7.10 2.23 -17.10
CA GLY A 501 -7.10 3.10 -18.28
C GLY A 501 -5.74 3.12 -19.00
N PRO A 502 -5.71 3.62 -20.25
CA PRO A 502 -4.51 3.67 -21.05
C PRO A 502 -3.44 4.54 -20.37
N SER A 503 -2.19 4.22 -20.58
CA SER A 503 -1.06 4.85 -19.89
C SER A 503 -0.02 5.41 -20.84
N ILE A 504 0.69 6.46 -20.38
CA ILE A 504 1.81 7.09 -21.09
C ILE A 504 3.04 7.01 -20.19
N GLN A 505 4.16 6.49 -20.70
CA GLN A 505 5.43 6.53 -20.01
C GLN A 505 6.10 7.88 -20.22
N GLY A 506 6.16 8.68 -19.13
CA GLY A 506 6.63 10.06 -19.18
C GLY A 506 8.13 10.25 -19.02
N ARG A 507 8.90 9.19 -18.72
CA ARG A 507 10.34 9.31 -18.45
C ARG A 507 11.16 9.36 -19.73
N ILE A 508 11.31 10.57 -20.28
CA ILE A 508 12.07 10.82 -21.52
C ILE A 508 13.56 11.11 -21.30
N ALA A 509 14.08 10.95 -20.08
CA ALA A 509 15.48 11.26 -19.77
C ALA A 509 16.47 10.42 -20.61
N MET A 510 16.23 9.14 -20.77
CA MET A 510 17.12 8.19 -21.43
C MET A 510 16.58 7.67 -22.77
N SER A 511 15.36 8.02 -23.16
CA SER A 511 14.72 7.59 -24.42
C SER A 511 14.19 8.80 -25.18
N ASP A 512 14.28 8.75 -26.54
CA ASP A 512 13.63 9.71 -27.42
C ASP A 512 12.20 9.30 -27.77
N VAL A 513 11.79 8.12 -27.34
CA VAL A 513 10.47 7.53 -27.62
C VAL A 513 9.64 7.53 -26.34
N VAL A 514 8.47 8.15 -26.41
CA VAL A 514 7.41 8.04 -25.40
C VAL A 514 6.57 6.82 -25.75
N THR A 515 6.58 5.82 -24.90
CA THR A 515 5.76 4.62 -25.07
C THR A 515 4.39 4.79 -24.42
N THR A 516 3.41 4.10 -24.95
CA THR A 516 2.04 4.06 -24.43
C THR A 516 1.63 2.61 -24.25
N ALA A 517 0.70 2.37 -23.33
CA ALA A 517 -0.01 1.10 -23.22
C ALA A 517 -1.50 1.34 -23.37
N ASP A 518 -2.17 0.43 -24.06
CA ASP A 518 -3.63 0.39 -24.17
C ASP A 518 -4.25 -0.02 -22.84
N SER A 519 -5.55 0.19 -22.65
CA SER A 519 -6.27 -0.24 -21.44
C SER A 519 -6.13 -1.73 -21.20
N GLU A 520 -5.88 -2.13 -19.96
CA GLU A 520 -5.99 -3.54 -19.56
C GLU A 520 -7.36 -3.81 -18.94
N THR A 521 -7.92 -4.97 -19.19
CA THR A 521 -9.17 -5.43 -18.58
C THR A 521 -8.96 -6.72 -17.78
N VAL A 522 -9.63 -6.82 -16.63
CA VAL A 522 -9.54 -7.97 -15.75
C VAL A 522 -10.90 -8.58 -15.54
N MET A 523 -11.07 -9.81 -16.01
CA MET A 523 -12.24 -10.64 -15.74
C MET A 523 -11.94 -11.58 -14.56
N SER A 524 -12.67 -11.45 -13.46
CA SER A 524 -12.44 -12.22 -12.23
C SER A 524 -13.64 -13.07 -11.86
N TYR A 525 -13.36 -14.29 -11.43
CA TYR A 525 -14.32 -15.26 -10.90
C TYR A 525 -13.95 -15.60 -9.47
N GLU A 526 -14.88 -15.40 -8.54
CA GLU A 526 -14.64 -15.58 -7.12
C GLU A 526 -15.75 -16.42 -6.49
N THR A 527 -15.39 -17.29 -5.55
CA THR A 527 -16.33 -18.00 -4.69
C THR A 527 -15.74 -18.19 -3.31
N GLY A 528 -16.58 -18.25 -2.31
CA GLY A 528 -16.10 -18.41 -0.94
C GLY A 528 -17.20 -18.55 0.08
N PHE A 529 -16.77 -18.54 1.33
CA PHE A 529 -17.68 -18.53 2.46
C PHE A 529 -17.22 -17.54 3.55
N LYS A 530 -18.18 -17.11 4.36
CA LYS A 530 -17.98 -16.31 5.56
C LYS A 530 -18.72 -16.94 6.73
N ALA A 531 -17.96 -17.33 7.76
CA ALA A 531 -18.46 -18.12 8.86
C ALA A 531 -18.20 -17.46 10.21
N ARG A 532 -19.20 -17.57 11.10
CA ARG A 532 -19.09 -17.29 12.52
C ARG A 532 -19.21 -18.61 13.27
N LEU A 533 -18.13 -19.03 13.93
CA LEU A 533 -18.00 -20.37 14.51
C LEU A 533 -17.99 -20.29 16.06
N TRP A 534 -18.24 -21.42 16.71
CA TRP A 534 -18.12 -21.60 18.16
C TRP A 534 -18.93 -20.56 18.96
N ASN A 535 -20.19 -20.36 18.59
CA ASN A 535 -21.09 -19.37 19.21
C ASN A 535 -20.53 -17.94 19.17
N GLY A 536 -19.90 -17.56 18.07
CA GLY A 536 -19.34 -16.23 17.85
C GLY A 536 -17.94 -16.03 18.41
N ARG A 537 -17.26 -17.06 18.90
CA ARG A 537 -15.88 -16.99 19.39
C ARG A 537 -14.84 -17.03 18.29
N ALA A 538 -15.21 -17.40 17.06
CA ALA A 538 -14.34 -17.38 15.91
C ALA A 538 -15.07 -16.89 14.67
N ARG A 539 -14.32 -16.24 13.79
CA ARG A 539 -14.70 -15.89 12.44
C ARG A 539 -13.68 -16.45 11.47
N LEU A 540 -14.15 -17.00 10.36
CA LEU A 540 -13.32 -17.50 9.27
C LEU A 540 -13.95 -17.13 7.94
N ASN A 541 -13.19 -16.49 7.08
CA ASN A 541 -13.52 -16.21 5.69
C ASN A 541 -12.56 -16.97 4.79
N ALA A 542 -13.07 -17.51 3.70
CA ALA A 542 -12.27 -18.16 2.67
C ALA A 542 -12.76 -17.73 1.30
N THR A 543 -11.84 -17.48 0.39
CA THR A 543 -12.12 -17.11 -1.00
C THR A 543 -11.18 -17.88 -1.92
N ALA A 544 -11.72 -18.52 -2.94
CA ALA A 544 -10.99 -19.01 -4.09
C ALA A 544 -11.29 -18.09 -5.28
N TYR A 545 -10.28 -17.77 -6.05
CA TYR A 545 -10.41 -16.86 -7.19
C TYR A 545 -9.59 -17.34 -8.39
N PHE A 546 -10.05 -16.92 -9.56
CA PHE A 546 -9.33 -16.98 -10.84
C PHE A 546 -9.61 -15.67 -11.58
N TYR A 547 -8.57 -15.09 -12.19
CA TYR A 547 -8.74 -13.95 -13.08
C TYR A 547 -7.88 -14.09 -14.33
N GLU A 548 -8.39 -13.51 -15.42
CA GLU A 548 -7.66 -13.31 -16.67
C GLU A 548 -7.55 -11.80 -16.93
N VAL A 549 -6.36 -11.38 -17.34
CA VAL A 549 -6.07 -10.00 -17.77
C VAL A 549 -5.87 -10.03 -19.28
N SER A 550 -6.60 -9.20 -20.00
CA SER A 550 -6.36 -8.94 -21.42
C SER A 550 -5.60 -7.64 -21.57
N ASP A 551 -4.66 -7.58 -22.52
CA ASP A 551 -3.80 -6.43 -22.77
C ASP A 551 -3.06 -5.96 -21.49
N LEU A 552 -2.48 -6.93 -20.76
CA LEU A 552 -1.82 -6.69 -19.47
C LEU A 552 -0.75 -5.59 -19.61
N GLN A 553 -0.95 -4.47 -18.93
CA GLN A 553 0.01 -3.36 -18.91
C GLN A 553 1.20 -3.68 -18.02
N LEU A 554 2.38 -3.70 -18.61
CA LEU A 554 3.64 -3.94 -17.93
C LEU A 554 4.60 -2.78 -18.18
N THR A 555 5.51 -2.54 -17.23
CA THR A 555 6.60 -1.59 -17.40
C THR A 555 7.93 -2.33 -17.31
N ALA A 556 8.62 -2.42 -18.44
CA ALA A 556 10.01 -2.85 -18.47
C ALA A 556 10.88 -1.68 -18.00
N ILE A 557 11.46 -1.82 -16.81
CA ILE A 557 12.29 -0.79 -16.17
C ILE A 557 13.76 -1.20 -16.17
N GLY A 558 14.66 -0.20 -16.24
CA GLY A 558 16.11 -0.40 -16.11
C GLY A 558 16.76 -0.95 -17.38
N GLY A 559 17.43 -2.07 -17.24
CA GLY A 559 18.23 -2.69 -18.29
C GLY A 559 19.46 -1.86 -18.69
N ALA A 560 20.24 -2.35 -19.63
CA ALA A 560 21.47 -1.69 -20.09
C ALA A 560 21.30 -0.26 -20.62
N GLY A 561 20.06 0.13 -20.99
CA GLY A 561 19.71 1.45 -21.46
C GLY A 561 19.17 2.39 -20.38
N ASN A 562 18.90 1.89 -19.17
CA ASN A 562 18.25 2.62 -18.07
C ASN A 562 17.01 3.41 -18.53
N PHE A 563 16.12 2.77 -19.26
CA PHE A 563 14.88 3.40 -19.70
C PHE A 563 13.67 2.62 -19.22
N ASN A 564 12.55 3.33 -19.11
CA ASN A 564 11.27 2.72 -18.83
C ASN A 564 10.50 2.58 -20.15
N GLN A 565 9.87 1.46 -20.34
CA GLN A 565 9.07 1.17 -21.51
C GLN A 565 7.75 0.53 -21.10
N LEU A 566 6.64 1.19 -21.43
CA LEU A 566 5.32 0.58 -21.34
C LEU A 566 5.11 -0.39 -22.49
N ILE A 567 4.56 -1.55 -22.15
CA ILE A 567 4.19 -2.62 -23.07
C ILE A 567 2.86 -3.22 -22.62
N ASN A 568 2.10 -3.78 -23.57
CA ASN A 568 1.00 -4.67 -23.26
C ASN A 568 1.44 -6.10 -23.56
N ALA A 569 1.27 -7.01 -22.63
CA ALA A 569 1.30 -8.44 -22.91
C ALA A 569 -0.10 -8.88 -23.37
N ASP A 570 -0.16 -9.82 -24.30
CA ASP A 570 -1.45 -10.33 -24.81
C ASP A 570 -2.39 -10.72 -23.68
N LYS A 571 -1.86 -11.46 -22.70
CA LYS A 571 -2.60 -11.93 -21.53
C LYS A 571 -1.74 -12.04 -20.26
N GLY A 572 -2.44 -11.98 -19.13
CA GLY A 572 -1.97 -12.43 -17.85
C GLY A 572 -3.05 -13.25 -17.15
N GLU A 573 -2.67 -14.15 -16.27
CA GLU A 573 -3.64 -14.85 -15.44
C GLU A 573 -3.14 -14.97 -14.00
N GLY A 574 -4.09 -15.12 -13.08
CA GLY A 574 -3.78 -15.46 -11.72
C GLY A 574 -4.92 -16.21 -11.05
N TYR A 575 -4.56 -17.08 -10.13
CA TYR A 575 -5.50 -17.83 -9.33
C TYR A 575 -4.95 -18.14 -7.94
N GLY A 576 -5.86 -18.39 -7.00
CA GLY A 576 -5.42 -18.67 -5.66
C GLY A 576 -6.51 -18.87 -4.65
N VAL A 577 -6.08 -18.98 -3.39
CA VAL A 577 -6.94 -19.11 -2.23
C VAL A 577 -6.50 -18.15 -1.15
N GLU A 578 -7.45 -17.45 -0.56
CA GLU A 578 -7.26 -16.52 0.54
C GLU A 578 -8.08 -16.98 1.74
N LEU A 579 -7.45 -16.95 2.91
CA LEU A 579 -8.05 -17.21 4.20
C LEU A 579 -7.78 -16.03 5.12
N ASP A 580 -8.79 -15.55 5.83
CA ASP A 580 -8.61 -14.61 6.93
C ASP A 580 -9.62 -14.90 8.06
N GLY A 581 -9.20 -14.64 9.29
CA GLY A 581 -10.06 -14.89 10.43
C GLY A 581 -9.43 -14.51 11.76
N ASP A 582 -10.26 -14.62 12.77
CA ASP A 582 -9.88 -14.37 14.16
C ASP A 582 -10.64 -15.31 15.11
N VAL A 583 -10.02 -15.59 16.25
CA VAL A 583 -10.55 -16.48 17.25
C VAL A 583 -10.19 -16.04 18.68
N TYR A 584 -11.17 -16.04 19.56
CA TYR A 584 -10.95 -15.93 21.00
C TYR A 584 -10.66 -17.31 21.59
N LEU A 585 -9.43 -17.53 22.03
CA LEU A 585 -8.94 -18.81 22.53
C LEU A 585 -9.32 -19.06 24.01
N GLY A 586 -9.79 -18.02 24.71
CA GLY A 586 -10.06 -18.06 26.15
C GLY A 586 -8.89 -17.53 26.99
N ALA A 587 -9.15 -17.34 28.30
CA ALA A 587 -8.15 -16.84 29.25
C ALA A 587 -7.44 -15.54 28.86
N GLY A 588 -8.11 -14.69 28.06
CA GLY A 588 -7.57 -13.41 27.56
C GLY A 588 -6.77 -13.51 26.27
N PHE A 589 -6.62 -14.69 25.67
CA PHE A 589 -5.94 -14.85 24.38
C PHE A 589 -6.89 -14.74 23.20
N SER A 590 -6.49 -13.97 22.20
CA SER A 590 -7.10 -13.94 20.88
C SER A 590 -6.05 -14.03 19.79
N LEU A 591 -6.40 -14.68 18.67
CA LEU A 591 -5.56 -14.89 17.52
C LEU A 591 -6.29 -14.36 16.29
N ALA A 592 -5.62 -13.54 15.50
CA ALA A 592 -6.06 -13.11 14.18
C ALA A 592 -4.99 -13.45 13.14
N GLY A 593 -5.38 -13.72 11.92
CA GLY A 593 -4.41 -14.01 10.89
C GLY A 593 -5.02 -14.19 9.52
N GLY A 594 -4.14 -14.30 8.53
CA GLY A 594 -4.49 -14.52 7.15
C GLY A 594 -3.43 -15.33 6.42
N PHE A 595 -3.86 -15.99 5.39
CA PHE A 595 -3.03 -16.76 4.48
C PHE A 595 -3.50 -16.54 3.06
N ALA A 596 -2.57 -16.40 2.12
CA ALA A 596 -2.85 -16.41 0.70
C ALA A 596 -1.86 -17.32 -0.02
N TRP A 597 -2.41 -18.11 -0.94
CA TRP A 597 -1.70 -18.75 -2.02
C TRP A 597 -2.13 -18.09 -3.31
N ASN A 598 -1.18 -17.59 -4.09
CA ASN A 598 -1.41 -16.77 -5.27
C ASN A 598 -0.44 -17.19 -6.38
N HIS A 599 -0.95 -17.75 -7.47
CA HIS A 599 -0.18 -18.02 -8.66
C HIS A 599 -0.49 -16.98 -9.73
N THR A 600 0.56 -16.46 -10.38
CA THR A 600 0.41 -15.49 -11.48
C THR A 600 1.32 -15.87 -12.63
N GLU A 601 0.91 -15.59 -13.87
CA GLU A 601 1.66 -15.95 -15.07
C GLU A 601 1.42 -14.93 -16.20
N ILE A 602 2.51 -14.47 -16.84
CA ILE A 602 2.47 -13.68 -18.08
C ILE A 602 2.34 -14.68 -19.26
N LYS A 603 1.35 -14.45 -20.13
CA LYS A 603 1.07 -15.31 -21.28
C LYS A 603 1.20 -14.54 -22.60
N ASP A 604 2.43 -14.46 -23.08
CA ASP A 604 2.76 -13.86 -24.37
C ASP A 604 4.10 -14.46 -24.88
N ALA A 605 4.00 -15.38 -25.80
CA ALA A 605 5.17 -16.13 -26.31
C ALA A 605 6.15 -15.24 -27.10
N ASP A 606 5.71 -14.12 -27.60
CA ASP A 606 6.49 -13.22 -28.45
C ASP A 606 6.99 -11.97 -27.68
N LEU A 607 6.75 -11.92 -26.37
CA LEU A 607 7.12 -10.78 -25.54
C LEU A 607 8.55 -10.89 -25.00
N PHE A 608 9.38 -9.92 -25.37
CA PHE A 608 10.77 -9.80 -24.96
C PHE A 608 11.05 -8.48 -24.30
N VAL A 609 11.79 -8.49 -23.21
CA VAL A 609 12.21 -7.30 -22.48
C VAL A 609 13.74 -7.20 -22.37
N GLY A 610 14.24 -5.98 -22.18
CA GLY A 610 15.66 -5.74 -21.93
C GLY A 610 16.09 -6.38 -20.60
N THR A 611 17.30 -6.96 -20.60
CA THR A 611 17.92 -7.54 -19.39
C THR A 611 18.80 -6.52 -18.69
N CYS A 612 19.22 -6.82 -17.45
CA CYS A 612 20.10 -5.98 -16.63
C CYS A 612 21.33 -5.45 -17.38
N GLY A 613 21.71 -4.22 -17.08
CA GLY A 613 23.00 -3.65 -17.44
C GLY A 613 24.12 -4.03 -16.47
N ALA A 614 23.78 -4.32 -15.23
CA ALA A 614 24.66 -4.88 -14.21
C ALA A 614 25.06 -6.34 -14.56
N PRO A 615 26.16 -6.87 -14.01
CA PRO A 615 26.61 -8.24 -14.27
C PRO A 615 25.73 -9.29 -13.56
N CYS A 616 24.48 -9.44 -13.98
CA CYS A 616 23.51 -10.37 -13.40
C CYS A 616 23.48 -11.75 -14.09
N THR A 617 22.76 -12.69 -13.50
CA THR A 617 22.56 -14.08 -13.95
C THR A 617 21.12 -14.29 -14.37
N ILE A 618 20.83 -14.11 -15.66
CA ILE A 618 19.50 -14.30 -16.25
C ILE A 618 19.16 -15.79 -16.29
N THR A 619 17.96 -16.13 -15.87
CA THR A 619 17.42 -17.49 -15.89
C THR A 619 16.40 -17.71 -17.01
N ASP A 620 15.81 -16.66 -17.55
CA ASP A 620 14.91 -16.72 -18.69
C ASP A 620 15.60 -17.13 -19.99
N PRO A 621 14.87 -17.70 -20.94
CA PRO A 621 15.35 -17.86 -22.32
C PRO A 621 15.70 -16.50 -22.94
N THR A 622 16.89 -16.37 -23.50
CA THR A 622 17.37 -15.11 -24.07
C THR A 622 17.60 -15.19 -25.57
N VAL A 623 17.44 -14.05 -26.24
CA VAL A 623 17.83 -13.83 -27.64
C VAL A 623 18.76 -12.63 -27.74
N THR A 624 19.67 -12.68 -28.71
CA THR A 624 20.57 -11.56 -29.00
C THR A 624 20.15 -10.88 -30.29
N VAL A 625 19.89 -9.57 -30.24
CA VAL A 625 19.37 -8.81 -31.38
C VAL A 625 20.18 -7.55 -31.67
N GLY A 626 20.17 -7.10 -32.89
CA GLY A 626 20.69 -5.79 -33.30
C GLY A 626 22.20 -5.63 -33.38
N THR A 627 22.61 -4.40 -33.74
CA THR A 627 24.02 -3.96 -33.78
C THR A 627 24.04 -2.51 -33.29
N PRO A 628 24.61 -2.20 -32.09
CA PRO A 628 25.26 -3.15 -31.16
C PRO A 628 24.32 -4.22 -30.60
N SER A 629 24.90 -5.35 -30.27
CA SER A 629 24.18 -6.52 -29.75
C SER A 629 23.50 -6.22 -28.41
N LYS A 630 22.18 -6.52 -28.31
CA LYS A 630 21.39 -6.45 -27.07
C LYS A 630 20.87 -7.83 -26.72
N VAL A 631 20.90 -8.16 -25.44
CA VAL A 631 20.31 -9.39 -24.89
C VAL A 631 18.90 -9.06 -24.42
N LEU A 632 17.92 -9.80 -24.89
CA LEU A 632 16.53 -9.68 -24.47
C LEU A 632 16.08 -11.01 -23.85
N ALA A 633 15.31 -10.94 -22.76
CA ALA A 633 14.70 -12.08 -22.10
C ALA A 633 13.27 -12.29 -22.60
N ASN A 634 12.88 -13.52 -22.89
CA ASN A 634 11.48 -13.89 -23.10
C ASN A 634 10.82 -14.10 -21.74
N ILE A 635 9.81 -13.32 -21.44
CA ILE A 635 9.13 -13.31 -20.13
C ILE A 635 7.83 -14.14 -20.13
N ASN A 636 7.56 -14.89 -21.18
CA ASN A 636 6.40 -15.79 -21.23
C ASN A 636 6.52 -16.89 -20.17
N GLY A 637 5.50 -17.04 -19.35
CA GLY A 637 5.48 -17.98 -18.23
C GLY A 637 6.00 -17.41 -16.91
N ASN A 638 6.59 -16.21 -16.90
CA ASN A 638 7.08 -15.59 -15.67
C ASN A 638 5.92 -15.17 -14.77
N PRO A 639 6.09 -15.27 -13.45
CA PRO A 639 5.16 -14.66 -12.50
C PRO A 639 5.18 -13.12 -12.60
N PHE A 640 4.13 -12.46 -12.16
CA PHE A 640 4.14 -11.01 -12.07
C PHE A 640 5.18 -10.54 -11.04
N PRO A 641 5.85 -9.39 -11.27
CA PRO A 641 6.74 -8.82 -10.27
C PRO A 641 6.02 -8.48 -8.97
N GLN A 642 6.71 -8.56 -7.84
CA GLN A 642 6.15 -8.29 -6.50
C GLN A 642 4.96 -9.20 -6.12
N ALA A 643 4.86 -10.39 -6.70
CA ALA A 643 3.78 -11.36 -6.51
C ALA A 643 4.28 -12.62 -5.79
N PRO A 644 4.48 -12.60 -4.46
CA PRO A 644 4.85 -13.80 -3.72
C PRO A 644 3.75 -14.87 -3.84
N GLU A 645 4.17 -16.13 -4.04
CA GLU A 645 3.22 -17.24 -4.18
C GLU A 645 2.50 -17.53 -2.85
N TYR A 646 3.21 -17.40 -1.72
CA TYR A 646 2.63 -17.58 -0.39
C TYR A 646 2.87 -16.35 0.47
N THR A 647 1.80 -15.88 1.12
CA THR A 647 1.88 -14.90 2.19
C THR A 647 1.09 -15.38 3.40
N ALA A 648 1.62 -15.12 4.60
CA ALA A 648 0.91 -15.41 5.83
C ALA A 648 1.15 -14.28 6.84
N ASN A 649 0.12 -13.96 7.61
CA ASN A 649 0.24 -13.06 8.76
C ASN A 649 -0.45 -13.65 9.97
N LEU A 650 0.05 -13.30 11.14
CA LEU A 650 -0.48 -13.78 12.41
C LEU A 650 -0.33 -12.69 13.47
N THR A 651 -1.39 -12.43 14.22
CA THR A 651 -1.37 -11.55 15.40
C THR A 651 -1.92 -12.31 16.59
N LEU A 652 -1.12 -12.45 17.63
CA LEU A 652 -1.55 -13.02 18.92
C LEU A 652 -1.67 -11.87 19.92
N ASN A 653 -2.87 -11.72 20.50
CA ASN A 653 -3.15 -10.76 21.54
C ASN A 653 -3.41 -11.48 22.86
N TYR A 654 -2.99 -10.86 23.94
CA TYR A 654 -3.25 -11.29 25.30
C TYR A 654 -3.68 -10.09 26.15
N VAL A 655 -4.82 -10.21 26.81
CA VAL A 655 -5.32 -9.20 27.76
C VAL A 655 -5.64 -9.88 29.08
N ARG A 656 -5.12 -9.33 30.18
CA ARG A 656 -5.34 -9.83 31.53
C ARG A 656 -5.80 -8.71 32.45
N PRO A 657 -7.03 -8.74 32.92
CA PRO A 657 -7.49 -7.86 34.00
C PRO A 657 -6.65 -8.09 35.29
N ILE A 658 -6.22 -7.02 35.96
CA ILE A 658 -5.47 -7.03 37.21
C ILE A 658 -6.18 -6.21 38.31
N GLY A 659 -7.32 -5.63 38.01
CA GLY A 659 -8.22 -4.85 38.87
C GLY A 659 -9.54 -4.61 38.16
N ASP A 660 -10.40 -3.76 38.73
CA ASP A 660 -11.72 -3.47 38.16
C ASP A 660 -11.60 -2.73 36.84
N ASP A 661 -10.66 -1.78 36.75
CA ASP A 661 -10.45 -0.94 35.57
C ASP A 661 -9.03 -1.04 34.99
N GLN A 662 -8.24 -2.01 35.44
CA GLN A 662 -6.84 -2.14 35.03
C GLN A 662 -6.56 -3.47 34.35
N GLU A 663 -5.72 -3.45 33.34
CA GLU A 663 -5.31 -4.65 32.61
C GLU A 663 -3.86 -4.58 32.12
N LEU A 664 -3.25 -5.74 32.03
CA LEU A 664 -2.04 -5.94 31.26
C LEU A 664 -2.40 -6.43 29.86
N PHE A 665 -1.67 -5.97 28.88
CA PHE A 665 -1.84 -6.44 27.51
C PHE A 665 -0.50 -6.74 26.84
N ALA A 666 -0.54 -7.64 25.87
CA ALA A 666 0.57 -7.91 24.95
C ALA A 666 0.02 -8.29 23.58
N SER A 667 0.66 -7.81 22.53
CA SER A 667 0.33 -8.15 21.14
C SER A 667 1.63 -8.43 20.40
N THR A 668 1.68 -9.55 19.67
CA THR A 668 2.78 -9.84 18.75
C THR A 668 2.21 -10.13 17.37
N ASP A 669 2.80 -9.53 16.33
CA ASP A 669 2.36 -9.66 14.96
C ASP A 669 3.53 -10.09 14.06
N TRP A 670 3.25 -11.00 13.15
CA TRP A 670 4.23 -11.62 12.27
C TRP A 670 3.73 -11.67 10.83
N VAL A 671 4.66 -11.49 9.90
CA VAL A 671 4.42 -11.63 8.46
C VAL A 671 5.47 -12.55 7.87
N LEU A 672 5.01 -13.46 7.04
CA LEU A 672 5.82 -14.29 6.16
C LEU A 672 5.44 -13.97 4.71
N ARG A 673 6.41 -13.65 3.87
CA ARG A 673 6.28 -13.50 2.43
C ARG A 673 7.30 -14.42 1.76
N GLN A 674 6.84 -15.28 0.87
CA GLN A 674 7.73 -16.12 0.08
C GLN A 674 8.55 -15.26 -0.89
N ASP A 675 9.60 -15.82 -1.44
CA ASP A 675 10.43 -15.22 -2.48
C ASP A 675 9.62 -14.84 -3.73
N PHE A 676 10.01 -13.75 -4.39
CA PHE A 676 9.36 -13.22 -5.60
C PHE A 676 10.35 -12.40 -6.45
N ASN A 677 10.02 -12.19 -7.72
CA ASN A 677 10.84 -11.41 -8.63
C ASN A 677 10.60 -9.91 -8.47
N LEU A 678 11.66 -9.12 -8.57
CA LEU A 678 11.59 -7.65 -8.54
C LEU A 678 11.30 -7.05 -9.92
N PHE A 679 11.71 -7.73 -11.00
CA PHE A 679 11.61 -7.28 -12.40
C PHE A 679 10.75 -8.24 -13.23
N LEU A 680 10.42 -7.86 -14.45
CA LEU A 680 9.67 -8.69 -15.39
C LEU A 680 10.46 -9.91 -15.85
N TYR A 681 11.78 -9.75 -16.07
CA TYR A 681 12.68 -10.86 -16.35
C TYR A 681 13.18 -11.50 -15.06
N GLU A 682 13.48 -12.77 -15.11
CA GLU A 682 14.04 -13.50 -13.99
C GLU A 682 15.57 -13.46 -14.00
N ALA A 683 16.14 -13.06 -12.86
CA ALA A 683 17.56 -13.12 -12.59
C ALA A 683 17.80 -13.51 -11.13
N VAL A 684 18.84 -14.32 -10.88
CA VAL A 684 19.13 -14.82 -9.53
C VAL A 684 19.25 -13.69 -8.52
N GLU A 685 19.95 -12.60 -8.85
CA GLU A 685 20.24 -11.47 -7.95
C GLU A 685 19.01 -10.64 -7.63
N PHE A 686 18.00 -10.66 -8.49
CA PHE A 686 16.79 -9.83 -8.38
C PHE A 686 15.57 -10.65 -7.98
N ARG A 687 15.76 -11.84 -7.46
CA ARG A 687 14.75 -12.61 -6.77
C ARG A 687 14.84 -12.32 -5.28
N GLN A 688 13.83 -11.66 -4.74
CA GLN A 688 13.71 -11.36 -3.32
C GLN A 688 13.66 -12.67 -2.53
N ASP A 689 14.45 -12.80 -1.46
CA ASP A 689 14.38 -13.97 -0.57
C ASP A 689 13.11 -13.95 0.30
N THR A 690 12.77 -15.10 0.89
CA THR A 690 11.66 -15.22 1.82
C THR A 690 11.85 -14.27 3.00
N GLN A 691 10.86 -13.42 3.24
CA GLN A 691 10.88 -12.42 4.29
C GLN A 691 10.08 -12.90 5.51
N PHE A 692 10.66 -12.77 6.68
CA PHE A 692 9.98 -13.04 7.95
C PHE A 692 10.23 -11.87 8.91
N GLU A 693 9.19 -11.14 9.23
CA GLU A 693 9.28 -9.95 10.06
C GLU A 693 8.17 -9.93 11.09
N GLY A 694 8.48 -9.46 12.30
CA GLY A 694 7.49 -9.34 13.35
C GLY A 694 7.80 -8.25 14.35
N GLY A 695 6.83 -8.01 15.23
CA GLY A 695 6.91 -7.04 16.30
C GLY A 695 6.21 -7.52 17.57
N LEU A 696 6.47 -6.80 18.63
CA LEU A 696 5.84 -6.99 19.93
C LEU A 696 5.48 -5.62 20.51
N ARG A 697 4.28 -5.51 21.08
CA ARG A 697 3.85 -4.37 21.90
C ARG A 697 3.22 -4.90 23.17
N ALA A 698 3.67 -4.44 24.34
CA ALA A 698 3.15 -4.89 25.62
C ALA A 698 3.09 -3.73 26.62
N GLY A 699 2.11 -3.76 27.49
CA GLY A 699 1.90 -2.65 28.41
C GLY A 699 0.83 -2.88 29.47
N TRP A 700 0.48 -1.78 30.08
CA TRP A 700 -0.55 -1.65 31.07
C TRP A 700 -1.54 -0.55 30.66
N ARG A 701 -2.83 -0.75 30.91
CA ARG A 701 -3.85 0.27 30.73
C ARG A 701 -4.76 0.37 31.95
N ASP A 702 -5.18 1.60 32.25
CA ASP A 702 -6.19 1.95 33.25
C ASP A 702 -7.38 2.53 32.47
N LEU A 703 -8.43 1.71 32.31
CA LEU A 703 -9.61 2.04 31.53
C LEU A 703 -10.44 3.16 32.18
N GLY A 704 -10.50 3.17 33.54
CA GLY A 704 -11.22 4.19 34.30
C GLY A 704 -10.60 5.58 34.18
N ARG A 705 -9.27 5.65 34.06
CA ARG A 705 -8.53 6.90 33.84
C ARG A 705 -8.22 7.15 32.36
N GLY A 706 -8.44 6.19 31.48
CA GLY A 706 -8.09 6.24 30.09
C GLY A 706 -6.57 6.35 29.83
N LEU A 707 -5.74 5.81 30.75
CA LEU A 707 -4.27 5.83 30.65
C LEU A 707 -3.76 4.51 30.09
N GLU A 708 -2.78 4.57 29.20
CA GLU A 708 -2.07 3.42 28.67
C GLU A 708 -0.58 3.72 28.60
N ALA A 709 0.24 2.79 29.10
CA ALA A 709 1.71 2.82 28.97
C ALA A 709 2.17 1.51 28.33
N ALA A 710 2.93 1.59 27.25
CA ALA A 710 3.40 0.45 26.48
C ALA A 710 4.89 0.55 26.15
N ALA A 711 5.51 -0.60 25.96
CA ALA A 711 6.79 -0.72 25.24
C ALA A 711 6.54 -1.48 23.93
N TYR A 712 7.33 -1.15 22.91
CA TYR A 712 7.21 -1.81 21.61
C TYR A 712 8.59 -2.16 21.02
N VAL A 713 8.58 -3.16 20.16
CA VAL A 713 9.68 -3.48 19.25
C VAL A 713 9.10 -3.89 17.89
N ARG A 714 9.65 -3.33 16.80
CA ARG A 714 9.34 -3.65 15.40
C ARG A 714 10.58 -4.24 14.74
N ASN A 715 10.42 -5.09 13.74
CA ASN A 715 11.51 -5.88 13.16
C ASN A 715 12.37 -6.54 14.27
N ILE A 716 11.71 -7.33 15.13
CA ILE A 716 12.33 -7.88 16.37
C ILE A 716 13.52 -8.80 16.04
N THR A 717 13.51 -9.46 14.90
CA THR A 717 14.59 -10.31 14.40
C THR A 717 15.78 -9.54 13.85
N ASP A 718 15.60 -8.24 13.58
CA ASP A 718 16.58 -7.33 12.94
C ASP A 718 17.02 -7.78 11.55
N GLU A 719 16.10 -8.41 10.82
CA GLU A 719 16.35 -8.87 9.47
C GLU A 719 16.51 -7.70 8.49
N ALA A 720 17.51 -7.80 7.62
CA ALA A 720 17.73 -6.89 6.51
C ALA A 720 17.11 -7.45 5.25
N ASN A 721 15.82 -7.20 5.05
CA ASN A 721 15.09 -7.65 3.89
C ASN A 721 15.30 -6.68 2.73
N ILE A 722 15.72 -7.17 1.56
CA ILE A 722 15.79 -6.38 0.34
C ILE A 722 14.36 -5.99 -0.05
N LEU A 723 14.08 -4.71 -0.25
CA LEU A 723 12.79 -4.20 -0.70
C LEU A 723 12.75 -3.94 -2.20
N GLY A 724 13.91 -3.72 -2.79
CA GLY A 724 14.05 -3.48 -4.21
C GLY A 724 15.51 -3.37 -4.62
N ALA A 725 15.73 -3.32 -5.93
CA ALA A 725 17.05 -3.29 -6.53
C ALA A 725 17.09 -2.36 -7.74
N ILE A 726 18.29 -2.05 -8.20
CA ILE A 726 18.57 -1.31 -9.43
C ILE A 726 19.49 -2.17 -10.30
N ASP A 727 19.14 -2.32 -11.56
CA ASP A 727 19.74 -3.31 -12.46
C ASP A 727 20.60 -2.73 -13.59
N PHE A 728 20.59 -1.41 -13.80
CA PHE A 728 21.17 -0.81 -15.02
C PHE A 728 22.66 -0.47 -14.89
N ASN A 729 23.17 -0.25 -13.69
CA ASN A 729 24.53 0.23 -13.44
C ASN A 729 25.40 -0.83 -12.73
N ASN A 730 25.00 -1.20 -11.52
CA ASN A 730 25.66 -2.17 -10.69
C ASN A 730 24.61 -3.01 -9.92
N LEU A 731 25.05 -3.96 -9.10
CA LEU A 731 24.15 -4.80 -8.31
C LEU A 731 23.72 -4.09 -7.04
N THR A 732 22.98 -2.99 -7.20
CA THR A 732 22.48 -2.13 -6.13
C THR A 732 21.21 -2.70 -5.52
N ALA A 733 21.08 -2.58 -4.19
CA ALA A 733 19.85 -2.87 -3.48
C ALA A 733 19.57 -1.87 -2.36
N PHE A 734 18.32 -1.81 -1.90
CA PHE A 734 17.89 -1.10 -0.70
C PHE A 734 17.05 -2.02 0.18
N VAL A 735 17.09 -1.79 1.49
CA VAL A 735 16.54 -2.69 2.50
C VAL A 735 15.49 -2.01 3.37
N ASN A 736 14.74 -2.83 4.14
CA ASN A 736 13.76 -2.38 5.11
C ASN A 736 14.38 -1.60 6.29
N GLU A 737 13.49 -0.99 7.07
CA GLU A 737 13.84 -0.28 8.31
C GLU A 737 14.53 -1.21 9.33
N PRO A 738 15.46 -0.68 10.14
CA PRO A 738 16.13 -1.45 11.19
C PRO A 738 15.15 -1.84 12.30
N ARG A 739 15.63 -2.59 13.28
CA ARG A 739 14.87 -2.85 14.50
C ARG A 739 14.59 -1.54 15.26
N MET A 740 13.31 -1.23 15.39
CA MET A 740 12.83 -0.06 16.14
C MET A 740 12.27 -0.51 17.48
N TYR A 741 12.62 0.16 18.58
CA TYR A 741 12.07 -0.11 19.90
C TYR A 741 11.92 1.18 20.72
N GLY A 742 10.95 1.20 21.60
CA GLY A 742 10.66 2.37 22.41
C GLY A 742 9.53 2.16 23.40
N VAL A 743 9.10 3.28 23.95
CA VAL A 743 7.99 3.36 24.91
C VAL A 743 6.94 4.34 24.39
N GLU A 744 5.70 4.12 24.81
CA GLU A 744 4.55 4.95 24.42
C GLU A 744 3.66 5.20 25.62
N LEU A 745 3.16 6.43 25.74
CA LEU A 745 2.17 6.83 26.71
C LEU A 745 0.96 7.41 25.98
N THR A 746 -0.24 6.89 26.26
CA THR A 746 -1.50 7.36 25.65
C THR A 746 -2.49 7.73 26.75
N ARG A 747 -3.19 8.83 26.56
CA ARG A 747 -4.33 9.26 27.37
C ARG A 747 -5.57 9.36 26.49
N ARG A 748 -6.67 8.68 26.88
CA ARG A 748 -8.01 8.80 26.27
C ARG A 748 -8.96 9.47 27.24
N PHE A 749 -9.92 10.24 26.75
CA PHE A 749 -10.92 10.94 27.56
C PHE A 749 -12.22 11.18 26.78
#